data_ee5aaead37521e095a32166cb257381f
#
_entry.id   ee5aaead37521e095a32166cb257381f
#
_cell.length_a   1.000
_cell.length_b   1.000
_cell.length_c   1.000
_cell.angle_alpha   90.00
_cell.angle_beta   90.00
_cell.angle_gamma   90.00
#
_symmetry.space_group_name_H-M   'P 1'
#
loop_
_entity.id
_entity.type
_entity.pdbx_description
1 polymer ?
#
loop_
_entity_poly.entity_id
_entity_poly.type
_entity_poly.pdbx_seq_one_letter_code
_entity_poly.pdbx_strand_id
1 'polypeptide(L)'
;MTTQTAPALNAMLDALIPADDPERVPEPEEVYLAFSDWAETTGRPLYPHQDEALSEILEGRHVIAATPTGSGKSMIALAAHTVSLARGGRSYYTAPLKALVSEKFFELVRLFGADNVGMVTGDTSINAAAPIICCTAEILANQSLREGEDMDVDCVVMDEFHYYADPQRGWAWQVPLLELPQAQMVLMSATLGDVSFLAADMRERTGREVAVVDDAVRPVPLEMEYVVEPIGELLQRLVGQDKAPVYVVHFSQKEAVERATSLLSVDLVPKSRKAEVVRALGDFRFGGGFGATLSRLLRAGIGVHHAGMLPRYRRLVERLAREGLLSVICGTDTLGVGINVPIRSVVMTSLVKFDGSKERHLTAREFHQIAGRAGRAGFDTRGYVVVQAPEHVIENAKALAKAGDDERKRRKIVRKKAPEGRVNWTDKTFERLRDAAPETLTSQFQVTTTMVLNLMERTGDPVAAMADLLERAHEPAAQRRRHVRRALEIYLSLRTAGVLTHVSSAQATADGRPRLRLAVDLPADFALNQPLAPFALAAMDLLNVEAPEHTVDVVSVVEATLDDPRPLLYAQQRAARGEAIAAMKAEGMDYEERMAALEEITWPQPLAELLTPALEMYKQANPWIAEHELAPKSVVREMVENAMTFSDLISRYELGRSEGVVLRYLTDAYRALRQVVPDEHRTPEVTELIDWLGALVRAVDSSLLDEWEALGQAQAGRAGEVAGLLEGDRPGADDSAGVERAFGAGEDGSVAFTRNRHAFRVAVRREMFRRVELMARDDVEALGRLDASSGWGEDRWDEALGRYWDEYDWIGTDTSARAISLAPLDEAPDETALAAAGVSERLREALETSGRQVWLATQVLEDPDGDHDWRLTALVDLAECDRDKRAVIHLLSVGPQG
;
A
#
# COMPACT_ATOMS: atom_id res chain seq x y z
N MET A 1 -3.53 29.44 -24.31
CA MET A 1 -3.57 30.30 -23.13
C MET A 1 -2.35 29.92 -22.31
N THR A 2 -1.40 30.79 -22.19
CA THR A 2 -0.19 30.64 -21.40
C THR A 2 -0.58 30.44 -19.95
N THR A 3 -0.33 29.26 -19.42
CA THR A 3 -0.41 28.98 -17.97
C THR A 3 0.63 29.87 -17.27
N GLN A 4 0.20 31.04 -16.80
CA GLN A 4 0.94 31.70 -15.73
C GLN A 4 0.96 30.75 -14.54
N THR A 5 2.14 30.32 -14.13
CA THR A 5 2.35 29.64 -12.85
C THR A 5 1.77 30.53 -11.76
N ALA A 6 0.79 30.03 -11.02
CA ALA A 6 0.23 30.75 -9.89
C ALA A 6 1.35 31.11 -8.91
N PRO A 7 1.34 32.32 -8.32
CA PRO A 7 2.34 32.72 -7.34
C PRO A 7 2.32 31.72 -6.18
N ALA A 8 3.47 31.19 -5.80
CA ALA A 8 3.61 30.29 -4.69
C ALA A 8 3.21 30.98 -3.38
N LEU A 9 2.56 30.27 -2.45
CA LEU A 9 2.25 30.81 -1.12
C LEU A 9 3.52 31.21 -0.36
N ASN A 10 4.63 30.51 -0.63
CA ASN A 10 5.94 30.90 -0.07
C ASN A 10 6.32 32.35 -0.40
N ALA A 11 6.14 32.76 -1.66
CA ALA A 11 6.45 34.15 -2.06
C ALA A 11 5.57 35.20 -1.34
N MET A 12 4.34 34.85 -1.01
CA MET A 12 3.45 35.69 -0.22
C MET A 12 3.94 35.77 1.24
N LEU A 13 4.35 34.67 1.83
CA LEU A 13 4.93 34.61 3.18
C LEU A 13 6.24 35.37 3.28
N ASP A 14 7.14 35.23 2.28
CA ASP A 14 8.39 35.98 2.19
C ASP A 14 8.17 37.50 2.11
N ALA A 15 7.05 37.93 1.53
CA ALA A 15 6.66 39.33 1.50
C ALA A 15 6.11 39.85 2.84
N LEU A 16 5.44 38.98 3.61
CA LEU A 16 4.93 39.27 4.96
C LEU A 16 6.04 39.24 6.03
N ILE A 17 6.98 38.30 5.88
CA ILE A 17 8.11 38.07 6.81
C ILE A 17 9.40 38.26 6.03
N PRO A 18 9.89 39.50 5.88
CA PRO A 18 11.07 39.75 5.08
C PRO A 18 12.34 39.17 5.74
N ALA A 19 13.32 38.78 4.92
CA ALA A 19 14.54 38.11 5.39
C ALA A 19 15.42 38.95 6.34
N ASP A 20 15.23 40.27 6.36
CA ASP A 20 15.92 41.19 7.29
C ASP A 20 15.20 41.31 8.65
N ASP A 21 13.98 40.77 8.78
CA ASP A 21 13.26 40.70 10.07
C ASP A 21 12.51 39.34 10.16
N PRO A 22 13.24 38.22 10.30
CA PRO A 22 12.67 36.87 10.31
C PRO A 22 11.85 36.56 11.58
N GLU A 23 11.97 37.37 12.62
CA GLU A 23 11.19 37.22 13.87
C GLU A 23 9.88 38.01 13.82
N ARG A 24 9.60 38.76 12.75
CA ARG A 24 8.37 39.48 12.59
C ARG A 24 7.17 38.52 12.56
N VAL A 25 6.23 38.76 13.46
CA VAL A 25 4.91 38.12 13.39
C VAL A 25 3.92 39.10 12.74
N PRO A 26 3.42 38.80 11.53
CA PRO A 26 2.45 39.65 10.87
C PRO A 26 1.13 39.76 11.67
N GLU A 27 0.48 40.91 11.59
CA GLU A 27 -0.86 41.07 12.19
C GLU A 27 -1.88 40.18 11.45
N PRO A 28 -2.91 39.66 12.15
CA PRO A 28 -3.93 38.80 11.54
C PRO A 28 -4.59 39.36 10.28
N GLU A 29 -4.82 40.71 10.26
CA GLU A 29 -5.40 41.39 9.11
C GLU A 29 -4.46 41.39 7.89
N GLU A 30 -3.15 41.50 8.09
CA GLU A 30 -2.16 41.44 7.02
C GLU A 30 -2.15 40.06 6.37
N VAL A 31 -2.21 39.00 7.19
CA VAL A 31 -2.26 37.58 6.70
C VAL A 31 -3.56 37.33 5.99
N TYR A 32 -4.70 37.81 6.51
CA TYR A 32 -6.00 37.70 5.87
C TYR A 32 -6.01 38.33 4.47
N LEU A 33 -5.57 39.58 4.36
CA LEU A 33 -5.54 40.30 3.09
C LEU A 33 -4.60 39.60 2.08
N ALA A 34 -3.42 39.24 2.50
CA ALA A 34 -2.42 38.57 1.63
C ALA A 34 -2.93 37.21 1.12
N PHE A 35 -3.54 36.39 1.98
CA PHE A 35 -4.09 35.11 1.57
C PHE A 35 -5.30 35.25 0.63
N SER A 36 -6.17 36.21 0.89
CA SER A 36 -7.33 36.51 0.04
C SER A 36 -6.89 37.00 -1.33
N ASP A 37 -5.93 37.95 -1.40
CA ASP A 37 -5.36 38.42 -2.65
C ASP A 37 -4.65 37.30 -3.44
N TRP A 38 -3.93 36.40 -2.73
CA TRP A 38 -3.35 35.23 -3.35
C TRP A 38 -4.41 34.31 -3.95
N ALA A 39 -5.49 34.06 -3.23
CA ALA A 39 -6.60 33.23 -3.71
C ALA A 39 -7.26 33.82 -4.95
N GLU A 40 -7.49 35.14 -5.00
CA GLU A 40 -8.03 35.85 -6.16
C GLU A 40 -7.07 35.78 -7.37
N THR A 41 -5.77 36.04 -7.14
CA THR A 41 -4.72 35.99 -8.19
C THR A 41 -4.57 34.61 -8.82
N THR A 42 -4.82 33.55 -8.03
CA THR A 42 -4.82 32.17 -8.53
C THR A 42 -6.11 31.78 -9.25
N GLY A 43 -7.08 32.71 -9.37
CA GLY A 43 -8.39 32.46 -9.96
C GLY A 43 -9.31 31.59 -9.10
N ARG A 44 -9.07 31.52 -7.82
CA ARG A 44 -9.83 30.73 -6.85
C ARG A 44 -10.27 31.60 -5.65
N PRO A 45 -11.09 32.63 -5.87
CA PRO A 45 -11.56 33.47 -4.79
C PRO A 45 -12.22 32.62 -3.70
N LEU A 46 -12.08 33.04 -2.46
CA LEU A 46 -12.63 32.31 -1.32
C LEU A 46 -14.15 32.26 -1.40
N TYR A 47 -14.71 31.08 -1.15
CA TYR A 47 -16.14 30.95 -0.88
C TYR A 47 -16.47 31.49 0.52
N PRO A 48 -17.73 31.93 0.81
CA PRO A 48 -18.08 32.47 2.11
C PRO A 48 -17.67 31.61 3.31
N HIS A 49 -17.90 30.32 3.25
CA HIS A 49 -17.50 29.38 4.32
C HIS A 49 -15.96 29.20 4.47
N GLN A 50 -15.18 29.43 3.39
CA GLN A 50 -13.72 29.41 3.47
C GLN A 50 -13.19 30.71 4.07
N ASP A 51 -13.80 31.81 3.73
CA ASP A 51 -13.52 33.12 4.28
C ASP A 51 -13.85 33.19 5.79
N GLU A 52 -15.00 32.64 6.18
CA GLU A 52 -15.35 32.43 7.59
C GLU A 52 -14.32 31.59 8.31
N ALA A 53 -13.97 30.41 7.75
CA ALA A 53 -12.98 29.53 8.35
C ALA A 53 -11.61 30.21 8.51
N LEU A 54 -11.14 30.98 7.51
CA LEU A 54 -9.88 31.75 7.59
C LEU A 54 -9.94 32.75 8.74
N SER A 55 -11.02 33.49 8.85
CA SER A 55 -11.21 34.50 9.93
C SER A 55 -11.16 33.84 11.32
N GLU A 56 -11.86 32.70 11.49
CA GLU A 56 -11.89 31.97 12.75
C GLU A 56 -10.51 31.33 13.10
N ILE A 57 -9.75 30.87 12.08
CA ILE A 57 -8.38 30.36 12.27
C ILE A 57 -7.47 31.51 12.75
N LEU A 58 -7.57 32.68 12.14
CA LEU A 58 -6.79 33.86 12.51
C LEU A 58 -7.08 34.36 13.92
N GLU A 59 -8.33 34.22 14.39
CA GLU A 59 -8.72 34.51 15.77
C GLU A 59 -8.22 33.45 16.77
N GLY A 60 -7.56 32.39 16.31
CA GLY A 60 -7.03 31.33 17.17
C GLY A 60 -8.08 30.32 17.64
N ARG A 61 -9.30 30.34 17.10
CA ARG A 61 -10.36 29.41 17.45
C ARG A 61 -10.13 28.04 16.80
N HIS A 62 -10.63 26.99 17.41
CA HIS A 62 -10.75 25.70 16.70
C HIS A 62 -11.81 25.80 15.61
N VAL A 63 -11.61 25.08 14.51
CA VAL A 63 -12.56 25.05 13.40
C VAL A 63 -13.03 23.63 13.09
N ILE A 64 -14.33 23.41 13.05
CA ILE A 64 -14.95 22.18 12.56
C ILE A 64 -15.63 22.47 11.22
N ALA A 65 -14.96 22.11 10.11
CA ALA A 65 -15.49 22.34 8.77
C ALA A 65 -16.30 21.11 8.29
N ALA A 66 -17.61 21.17 8.57
CA ALA A 66 -18.59 20.15 8.19
C ALA A 66 -19.21 20.45 6.82
N THR A 67 -18.38 20.72 5.82
CA THR A 67 -18.81 21.21 4.52
C THR A 67 -18.84 20.08 3.46
N PRO A 68 -19.76 20.12 2.48
CA PRO A 68 -19.92 19.05 1.49
C PRO A 68 -18.65 18.75 0.70
N THR A 69 -18.57 17.55 0.12
CA THR A 69 -17.49 17.22 -0.83
C THR A 69 -17.54 18.19 -2.02
N GLY A 70 -16.37 18.69 -2.44
CA GLY A 70 -16.26 19.66 -3.52
C GLY A 70 -16.47 21.12 -3.10
N SER A 71 -16.68 21.42 -1.80
CA SER A 71 -16.74 22.78 -1.27
C SER A 71 -15.37 23.48 -1.17
N GLY A 72 -14.28 22.78 -1.45
CA GLY A 72 -12.92 23.33 -1.40
C GLY A 72 -12.29 23.32 -0.01
N LYS A 73 -12.53 22.32 0.82
CA LYS A 73 -11.89 22.13 2.14
C LYS A 73 -10.37 22.26 2.12
N SER A 74 -9.73 21.90 1.00
CA SER A 74 -8.29 22.08 0.83
C SER A 74 -7.84 23.54 1.02
N MET A 75 -8.68 24.53 0.69
CA MET A 75 -8.38 25.94 0.90
C MET A 75 -8.35 26.30 2.39
N ILE A 76 -9.22 25.67 3.19
CA ILE A 76 -9.21 25.82 4.66
C ILE A 76 -7.93 25.25 5.26
N ALA A 77 -7.48 24.08 4.75
CA ALA A 77 -6.19 23.50 5.17
C ALA A 77 -5.01 24.41 4.80
N LEU A 78 -5.00 24.98 3.59
CA LEU A 78 -3.97 25.92 3.17
C LEU A 78 -3.95 27.18 4.05
N ALA A 79 -5.11 27.71 4.37
CA ALA A 79 -5.25 28.85 5.30
C ALA A 79 -4.64 28.53 6.67
N ALA A 80 -4.96 27.36 7.23
CA ALA A 80 -4.43 26.92 8.52
C ALA A 80 -2.88 26.82 8.53
N HIS A 81 -2.32 26.20 7.51
CA HIS A 81 -0.85 26.11 7.39
C HIS A 81 -0.21 27.49 7.17
N THR A 82 -0.83 28.36 6.37
CA THR A 82 -0.35 29.71 6.12
C THR A 82 -0.33 30.53 7.41
N VAL A 83 -1.41 30.47 8.20
CA VAL A 83 -1.53 31.20 9.48
C VAL A 83 -0.51 30.69 10.49
N SER A 84 -0.32 29.37 10.58
CA SER A 84 0.69 28.77 11.47
C SER A 84 2.10 29.19 11.08
N LEU A 85 2.48 29.13 9.79
CA LEU A 85 3.77 29.59 9.31
C LEU A 85 3.99 31.10 9.53
N ALA A 86 2.96 31.92 9.31
CA ALA A 86 3.04 33.36 9.54
C ALA A 86 3.33 33.71 11.02
N ARG A 87 2.96 32.82 11.95
CA ARG A 87 3.26 32.92 13.38
C ARG A 87 4.57 32.29 13.79
N GLY A 88 5.34 31.73 12.82
CA GLY A 88 6.54 30.95 13.12
C GLY A 88 6.27 29.59 13.77
N GLY A 89 5.00 29.14 13.74
CA GLY A 89 4.56 27.89 14.34
C GLY A 89 4.73 26.67 13.44
N ARG A 90 4.57 25.49 14.02
CA ARG A 90 4.62 24.21 13.35
C ARG A 90 3.23 23.61 13.20
N SER A 91 2.91 23.12 11.99
CA SER A 91 1.60 22.57 11.68
C SER A 91 1.66 21.16 11.14
N TYR A 92 0.63 20.38 11.47
CA TYR A 92 0.46 19.01 10.99
C TYR A 92 -0.76 18.89 10.08
N TYR A 93 -0.59 18.22 8.94
CA TYR A 93 -1.70 17.73 8.11
C TYR A 93 -1.81 16.23 8.27
N THR A 94 -2.95 15.75 8.74
CA THR A 94 -3.17 14.33 8.91
C THR A 94 -4.37 13.82 8.12
N ALA A 95 -4.21 12.63 7.54
CA ALA A 95 -5.23 11.96 6.74
C ALA A 95 -5.22 10.42 6.98
N PRO A 96 -6.33 9.72 6.65
CA PRO A 96 -6.45 8.30 6.96
C PRO A 96 -5.57 7.37 6.12
N LEU A 97 -5.17 7.80 4.94
CA LEU A 97 -4.46 6.95 3.99
C LEU A 97 -3.15 7.58 3.54
N LYS A 98 -2.09 6.77 3.45
CA LYS A 98 -0.79 7.21 2.94
C LYS A 98 -0.89 7.89 1.57
N ALA A 99 -1.76 7.40 0.68
CA ALA A 99 -1.94 8.01 -0.64
C ALA A 99 -2.43 9.45 -0.57
N LEU A 100 -3.36 9.75 0.36
CA LEU A 100 -3.83 11.11 0.64
C LEU A 100 -2.74 12.01 1.20
N VAL A 101 -2.01 11.48 2.18
CA VAL A 101 -0.87 12.18 2.79
C VAL A 101 0.15 12.54 1.71
N SER A 102 0.50 11.58 0.84
CA SER A 102 1.45 11.82 -0.25
C SER A 102 0.95 12.83 -1.27
N GLU A 103 -0.32 12.73 -1.71
CA GLU A 103 -0.91 13.71 -2.63
C GLU A 103 -0.87 15.12 -2.04
N LYS A 104 -1.25 15.26 -0.78
CA LYS A 104 -1.25 16.54 -0.08
C LYS A 104 0.18 17.05 0.14
N PHE A 105 1.11 16.19 0.49
CA PHE A 105 2.54 16.54 0.61
C PHE A 105 3.05 17.19 -0.67
N PHE A 106 2.85 16.56 -1.83
CA PHE A 106 3.28 17.14 -3.11
C PHE A 106 2.54 18.43 -3.47
N GLU A 107 1.27 18.55 -3.12
CA GLU A 107 0.52 19.80 -3.28
C GLU A 107 1.14 20.93 -2.43
N LEU A 108 1.39 20.66 -1.16
CA LEU A 108 1.95 21.64 -0.22
C LEU A 108 3.40 22.02 -0.59
N VAL A 109 4.23 21.06 -1.02
CA VAL A 109 5.59 21.34 -1.51
C VAL A 109 5.57 22.32 -2.69
N ARG A 110 4.63 22.19 -3.64
CA ARG A 110 4.50 23.12 -4.77
C ARG A 110 4.12 24.54 -4.34
N LEU A 111 3.39 24.70 -3.23
CA LEU A 111 2.89 25.97 -2.74
C LEU A 111 3.82 26.63 -1.72
N PHE A 112 4.38 25.85 -0.80
CA PHE A 112 5.20 26.35 0.31
C PHE A 112 6.70 26.09 0.15
N GLY A 113 7.12 25.32 -0.86
CA GLY A 113 8.52 24.93 -1.04
C GLY A 113 8.90 23.65 -0.28
N ALA A 114 9.94 22.95 -0.75
CA ALA A 114 10.40 21.69 -0.17
C ALA A 114 11.01 21.84 1.22
N ASP A 115 11.62 23.00 1.51
CA ASP A 115 12.24 23.26 2.80
C ASP A 115 11.19 23.41 3.93
N ASN A 116 9.97 23.84 3.57
CA ASN A 116 8.89 24.08 4.53
C ASN A 116 7.96 22.90 4.73
N VAL A 117 8.09 21.83 3.95
CA VAL A 117 7.14 20.71 4.01
C VAL A 117 7.87 19.37 4.18
N GLY A 118 7.43 18.61 5.16
CA GLY A 118 7.90 17.26 5.45
C GLY A 118 6.78 16.23 5.33
N MET A 119 7.16 14.97 5.20
CA MET A 119 6.23 13.84 5.23
C MET A 119 6.75 12.74 6.15
N VAL A 120 5.90 12.29 7.06
CA VAL A 120 6.19 11.18 7.97
C VAL A 120 5.07 10.16 7.88
N THR A 121 5.40 8.99 7.38
CA THR A 121 4.50 7.82 7.30
C THR A 121 5.20 6.62 7.92
N GLY A 122 4.49 5.51 8.13
CA GLY A 122 5.09 4.32 8.74
C GLY A 122 6.32 3.76 8.00
N ASP A 123 6.56 4.15 6.76
CA ASP A 123 7.62 3.61 5.89
C ASP A 123 8.49 4.69 5.23
N THR A 124 8.15 5.96 5.40
CA THR A 124 8.85 7.07 4.73
C THR A 124 8.95 8.25 5.69
N SER A 125 10.14 8.80 5.83
CA SER A 125 10.39 10.03 6.55
C SER A 125 11.18 10.97 5.62
N ILE A 126 10.58 12.09 5.26
CA ILE A 126 11.17 13.11 4.38
C ILE A 126 11.06 14.44 5.12
N ASN A 127 12.16 15.14 5.33
CA ASN A 127 12.22 16.44 5.97
C ASN A 127 11.36 16.53 7.27
N ALA A 128 11.56 15.59 8.20
CA ALA A 128 10.73 15.47 9.41
C ALA A 128 10.83 16.68 10.36
N ALA A 129 11.81 17.57 10.16
CA ALA A 129 11.98 18.80 10.92
C ALA A 129 11.26 20.02 10.29
N ALA A 130 10.60 19.87 9.15
CA ALA A 130 9.91 20.94 8.45
C ALA A 130 8.79 21.57 9.29
N PRO A 131 8.48 22.85 9.08
CA PRO A 131 7.39 23.51 9.80
C PRO A 131 5.98 22.97 9.41
N ILE A 132 5.79 22.38 8.23
CA ILE A 132 4.55 21.67 7.86
C ILE A 132 4.85 20.19 7.75
N ILE A 133 4.19 19.35 8.53
CA ILE A 133 4.35 17.89 8.49
C ILE A 133 3.08 17.22 7.98
N CYS A 134 3.19 16.50 6.85
CA CYS A 134 2.15 15.62 6.35
C CYS A 134 2.34 14.21 6.92
N CYS A 135 1.38 13.67 7.64
CA CYS A 135 1.50 12.36 8.26
C CYS A 135 0.16 11.59 8.28
N THR A 136 0.20 10.29 8.54
CA THR A 136 -1.02 9.54 8.84
C THR A 136 -1.47 9.80 10.27
N ALA A 137 -2.77 9.62 10.53
CA ALA A 137 -3.35 9.90 11.86
C ALA A 137 -2.67 9.09 12.97
N GLU A 138 -2.25 7.86 12.69
CA GLU A 138 -1.55 7.01 13.65
C GLU A 138 -0.16 7.56 14.04
N ILE A 139 0.55 8.17 13.08
CA ILE A 139 1.85 8.81 13.36
C ILE A 139 1.66 10.00 14.29
N LEU A 140 0.71 10.88 13.98
CA LEU A 140 0.40 12.02 14.85
C LEU A 140 -0.02 11.56 16.25
N ALA A 141 -0.92 10.56 16.33
CA ALA A 141 -1.39 10.04 17.61
C ALA A 141 -0.25 9.45 18.45
N ASN A 142 0.65 8.66 17.83
CA ASN A 142 1.79 8.09 18.53
C ASN A 142 2.76 9.19 19.02
N GLN A 143 2.99 10.22 18.23
CA GLN A 143 3.82 11.36 18.62
C GLN A 143 3.15 12.15 19.75
N SER A 144 1.84 12.41 19.67
CA SER A 144 1.05 13.06 20.72
C SER A 144 1.13 12.31 22.06
N LEU A 145 1.11 10.98 22.03
CA LEU A 145 1.27 10.16 23.25
C LEU A 145 2.65 10.31 23.87
N ARG A 146 3.71 10.38 23.05
CA ARG A 146 5.08 10.49 23.54
C ARG A 146 5.41 11.88 24.09
N GLU A 147 4.98 12.91 23.38
CA GLU A 147 5.40 14.28 23.66
C GLU A 147 4.33 15.07 24.42
N GLY A 148 3.03 14.81 24.18
CA GLY A 148 1.92 15.49 24.85
C GLY A 148 1.97 17.01 24.69
N GLU A 149 1.83 17.72 25.80
CA GLU A 149 1.89 19.19 25.85
C GLU A 149 3.26 19.77 25.45
N ASP A 150 4.35 18.96 25.53
CA ASP A 150 5.69 19.36 25.14
C ASP A 150 5.91 19.28 23.62
N MET A 151 4.94 18.73 22.85
CA MET A 151 5.04 18.61 21.41
C MET A 151 5.07 20.01 20.76
N ASP A 152 6.07 20.24 19.91
CA ASP A 152 6.18 21.44 19.10
C ASP A 152 5.12 21.43 17.99
N VAL A 153 3.94 21.97 18.30
CA VAL A 153 2.78 22.02 17.40
C VAL A 153 1.90 23.21 17.71
N ASP A 154 1.69 24.05 16.70
CA ASP A 154 0.76 25.20 16.76
C ASP A 154 -0.62 24.85 16.20
N CYS A 155 -0.64 24.11 15.08
CA CYS A 155 -1.89 23.79 14.39
C CYS A 155 -1.93 22.33 13.88
N VAL A 156 -3.08 21.69 14.02
CA VAL A 156 -3.35 20.34 13.49
C VAL A 156 -4.55 20.37 12.56
N VAL A 157 -4.33 20.07 11.29
CA VAL A 157 -5.37 19.87 10.28
C VAL A 157 -5.68 18.39 10.16
N MET A 158 -6.91 17.99 10.55
CA MET A 158 -7.37 16.61 10.47
C MET A 158 -8.36 16.45 9.32
N ASP A 159 -7.87 15.92 8.21
CA ASP A 159 -8.73 15.66 7.03
C ASP A 159 -9.43 14.32 7.14
N GLU A 160 -10.62 14.22 6.56
CA GLU A 160 -11.50 13.05 6.65
C GLU A 160 -11.78 12.64 8.11
N PHE A 161 -12.07 13.61 8.96
CA PHE A 161 -12.28 13.42 10.40
C PHE A 161 -13.40 12.41 10.75
N HIS A 162 -14.25 12.05 9.82
CA HIS A 162 -15.26 11.00 10.03
C HIS A 162 -14.66 9.61 10.37
N TYR A 163 -13.36 9.38 10.10
CA TYR A 163 -12.64 8.18 10.56
C TYR A 163 -12.52 8.09 12.09
N TYR A 164 -12.81 9.13 12.82
CA TYR A 164 -13.00 9.10 14.28
C TYR A 164 -13.98 7.99 14.72
N ALA A 165 -14.98 7.65 13.90
CA ALA A 165 -15.94 6.58 14.15
C ALA A 165 -15.52 5.23 13.53
N ASP A 166 -14.28 5.08 13.04
CA ASP A 166 -13.77 3.81 12.52
C ASP A 166 -13.42 2.86 13.66
N PRO A 167 -13.94 1.60 13.66
CA PRO A 167 -13.71 0.66 14.76
C PRO A 167 -12.25 0.28 15.00
N GLN A 168 -11.40 0.32 13.98
CA GLN A 168 -10.00 -0.08 14.08
C GLN A 168 -9.06 1.11 14.28
N ARG A 169 -9.40 2.26 13.70
CA ARG A 169 -8.49 3.40 13.57
C ARG A 169 -8.97 4.67 14.28
N GLY A 170 -10.22 4.72 14.79
CA GLY A 170 -10.83 5.92 15.38
C GLY A 170 -10.03 6.51 16.55
N TRP A 171 -9.31 5.69 17.29
CA TRP A 171 -8.42 6.13 18.37
C TRP A 171 -7.37 7.15 17.89
N ALA A 172 -6.87 6.99 16.67
CA ALA A 172 -5.84 7.87 16.12
C ALA A 172 -6.34 9.30 15.84
N TRP A 173 -7.65 9.47 15.63
CA TRP A 173 -8.28 10.79 15.54
C TRP A 173 -8.59 11.39 16.90
N GLN A 174 -8.87 10.54 17.89
CA GLN A 174 -9.20 11.00 19.22
C GLN A 174 -7.99 11.42 20.05
N VAL A 175 -6.90 10.64 20.00
CA VAL A 175 -5.72 10.87 20.82
C VAL A 175 -5.14 12.28 20.68
N PRO A 176 -4.92 12.86 19.48
CA PRO A 176 -4.41 14.23 19.38
C PRO A 176 -5.35 15.28 19.97
N LEU A 177 -6.68 15.06 19.93
CA LEU A 177 -7.64 15.96 20.57
C LEU A 177 -7.50 15.95 22.10
N LEU A 178 -7.08 14.80 22.67
CA LEU A 178 -6.92 14.60 24.10
C LEU A 178 -5.55 15.09 24.60
N GLU A 179 -4.51 14.90 23.83
CA GLU A 179 -3.10 15.04 24.25
C GLU A 179 -2.43 16.34 23.81
N LEU A 180 -3.04 17.12 22.89
CA LEU A 180 -2.47 18.35 22.36
C LEU A 180 -3.37 19.57 22.65
N PRO A 181 -3.58 19.94 23.94
CA PRO A 181 -4.44 21.09 24.28
C PRO A 181 -3.84 22.42 23.81
N GLN A 182 -2.53 22.51 23.60
CA GLN A 182 -1.83 23.69 23.11
C GLN A 182 -2.14 23.94 21.61
N ALA A 183 -2.44 22.90 20.82
CA ALA A 183 -2.61 23.03 19.39
C ALA A 183 -4.00 23.55 18.98
N GLN A 184 -4.03 24.42 17.97
CA GLN A 184 -5.26 24.78 17.29
C GLN A 184 -5.71 23.63 16.39
N MET A 185 -6.95 23.14 16.53
CA MET A 185 -7.48 22.02 15.75
C MET A 185 -8.38 22.51 14.60
N VAL A 186 -8.16 21.98 13.40
CA VAL A 186 -8.98 22.21 12.21
C VAL A 186 -9.47 20.84 11.72
N LEU A 187 -10.72 20.51 12.07
CA LEU A 187 -11.33 19.21 11.75
C LEU A 187 -12.15 19.33 10.47
N MET A 188 -11.86 18.53 9.47
CA MET A 188 -12.50 18.63 8.16
C MET A 188 -13.12 17.30 7.74
N SER A 189 -14.41 17.33 7.38
CA SER A 189 -15.07 16.20 6.70
C SER A 189 -16.39 16.64 6.07
N ALA A 190 -16.85 15.88 5.09
CA ALA A 190 -18.14 16.16 4.42
C ALA A 190 -19.36 15.57 5.14
N THR A 191 -19.17 14.69 6.11
CA THR A 191 -20.25 13.85 6.68
C THR A 191 -20.10 13.67 8.19
N LEU A 192 -19.98 14.77 8.93
CA LEU A 192 -19.77 14.72 10.39
C LEU A 192 -21.04 14.43 11.21
N GLY A 193 -22.19 14.83 10.71
CA GLY A 193 -23.44 14.80 11.49
C GLY A 193 -23.43 15.86 12.60
N ASP A 194 -24.07 15.57 13.74
CA ASP A 194 -24.05 16.48 14.90
C ASP A 194 -22.67 16.47 15.56
N VAL A 195 -22.02 17.63 15.61
CA VAL A 195 -20.69 17.87 16.19
C VAL A 195 -20.73 18.63 17.51
N SER A 196 -21.90 18.89 18.06
CA SER A 196 -22.08 19.70 19.28
C SER A 196 -21.29 19.15 20.48
N PHE A 197 -21.24 17.84 20.61
CA PHE A 197 -20.42 17.15 21.63
C PHE A 197 -18.93 17.45 21.46
N LEU A 198 -18.38 17.32 20.25
CA LEU A 198 -16.97 17.59 19.98
C LEU A 198 -16.61 19.06 20.24
N ALA A 199 -17.47 19.99 19.79
CA ALA A 199 -17.26 21.41 20.01
C ALA A 199 -17.25 21.76 21.50
N ALA A 200 -18.13 21.16 22.29
CA ALA A 200 -18.20 21.37 23.75
C ALA A 200 -16.95 20.81 24.44
N ASP A 201 -16.55 19.57 24.11
CA ASP A 201 -15.36 18.92 24.68
C ASP A 201 -14.06 19.69 24.36
N MET A 202 -13.86 20.08 23.11
CA MET A 202 -12.68 20.84 22.69
C MET A 202 -12.60 22.19 23.42
N ARG A 203 -13.74 22.91 23.56
CA ARG A 203 -13.80 24.17 24.30
C ARG A 203 -13.46 23.99 25.80
N GLU A 204 -14.04 22.97 26.42
CA GLU A 204 -13.83 22.70 27.84
C GLU A 204 -12.35 22.34 28.11
N ARG A 205 -11.74 21.59 27.23
CA ARG A 205 -10.39 21.07 27.36
C ARG A 205 -9.30 22.09 27.12
N THR A 206 -9.48 22.92 26.10
CA THR A 206 -8.43 23.84 25.63
C THR A 206 -8.67 25.30 26.07
N GLY A 207 -9.87 25.62 26.50
CA GLY A 207 -10.29 27.00 26.75
C GLY A 207 -10.43 27.85 25.50
N ARG A 208 -10.21 27.28 24.30
CA ARG A 208 -10.38 27.98 23.02
C ARG A 208 -11.83 27.85 22.53
N GLU A 209 -12.38 28.91 21.94
CA GLU A 209 -13.67 28.83 21.27
C GLU A 209 -13.60 27.92 20.04
N VAL A 210 -14.75 27.34 19.67
CA VAL A 210 -14.89 26.45 18.54
C VAL A 210 -15.89 27.01 17.55
N ALA A 211 -15.47 27.28 16.33
CA ALA A 211 -16.32 27.64 15.22
C ALA A 211 -16.75 26.38 14.45
N VAL A 212 -18.03 26.28 14.15
CA VAL A 212 -18.60 25.21 13.33
C VAL A 212 -19.07 25.81 12.00
N VAL A 213 -18.35 25.46 10.94
CA VAL A 213 -18.62 25.92 9.56
C VAL A 213 -19.35 24.81 8.83
N ASP A 214 -20.69 24.88 8.77
CA ASP A 214 -21.56 23.83 8.23
C ASP A 214 -22.62 24.33 7.22
N ASP A 215 -22.71 25.64 7.01
CA ASP A 215 -23.69 26.27 6.12
C ASP A 215 -23.29 26.33 4.66
N ALA A 216 -22.18 25.66 4.29
CA ALA A 216 -21.64 25.65 2.94
C ALA A 216 -22.63 25.08 1.91
N VAL A 217 -23.06 25.93 0.98
CA VAL A 217 -23.84 25.49 -0.17
C VAL A 217 -22.92 24.73 -1.13
N ARG A 218 -23.33 23.51 -1.51
CA ARG A 218 -22.60 22.74 -2.48
C ARG A 218 -22.48 23.46 -3.82
N PRO A 219 -21.26 23.74 -4.35
CA PRO A 219 -21.09 24.50 -5.59
C PRO A 219 -21.75 23.82 -6.81
N VAL A 220 -21.79 22.49 -6.82
CA VAL A 220 -22.39 21.69 -7.90
C VAL A 220 -23.54 20.86 -7.30
N PRO A 221 -24.81 21.26 -7.51
CA PRO A 221 -25.96 20.51 -7.00
C PRO A 221 -26.05 19.11 -7.61
N LEU A 222 -26.58 18.16 -6.83
CA LEU A 222 -26.74 16.77 -7.25
C LEU A 222 -28.16 16.47 -7.70
N GLU A 223 -28.30 15.87 -8.86
CA GLU A 223 -29.51 15.19 -9.31
C GLU A 223 -29.40 13.72 -9.02
N MET A 224 -30.34 13.16 -8.25
CA MET A 224 -30.32 11.76 -7.82
C MET A 224 -31.53 11.01 -8.36
N GLU A 225 -31.30 9.88 -9.01
CA GLU A 225 -32.34 9.04 -9.56
C GLU A 225 -32.15 7.54 -9.24
N TYR A 226 -33.28 6.81 -9.10
CA TYR A 226 -33.29 5.35 -9.02
C TYR A 226 -33.79 4.78 -10.35
N VAL A 227 -33.05 3.85 -10.95
CA VAL A 227 -33.34 3.36 -12.31
C VAL A 227 -33.46 1.85 -12.36
N VAL A 228 -34.41 1.38 -13.19
CA VAL A 228 -34.63 -0.05 -13.49
C VAL A 228 -34.16 -0.28 -14.92
N GLU A 229 -32.87 -0.15 -15.15
CA GLU A 229 -32.23 -0.18 -16.45
C GLU A 229 -30.94 -1.03 -16.38
N PRO A 230 -30.63 -1.86 -17.38
CA PRO A 230 -29.35 -2.58 -17.42
C PRO A 230 -28.18 -1.65 -17.49
N ILE A 231 -27.08 -2.03 -16.81
CA ILE A 231 -25.90 -1.18 -16.67
C ILE A 231 -25.32 -0.71 -18.01
N GLY A 232 -25.29 -1.60 -19.03
CA GLY A 232 -24.75 -1.24 -20.35
C GLY A 232 -25.58 -0.15 -21.06
N GLU A 233 -26.92 -0.27 -21.01
CA GLU A 233 -27.86 0.72 -21.57
C GLU A 233 -27.79 2.03 -20.79
N LEU A 234 -27.77 1.94 -19.46
CA LEU A 234 -27.59 3.08 -18.56
C LEU A 234 -26.32 3.87 -18.90
N LEU A 235 -25.17 3.20 -19.01
CA LEU A 235 -23.90 3.85 -19.31
C LEU A 235 -23.89 4.46 -20.72
N GLN A 236 -24.46 3.79 -21.72
CA GLN A 236 -24.61 4.38 -23.05
C GLN A 236 -25.49 5.64 -23.00
N ARG A 237 -26.57 5.63 -22.24
CA ARG A 237 -27.46 6.80 -22.04
C ARG A 237 -26.70 7.94 -21.39
N LEU A 238 -25.98 7.69 -20.30
CA LEU A 238 -25.23 8.71 -19.57
C LEU A 238 -24.10 9.32 -20.42
N VAL A 239 -23.32 8.49 -21.09
CA VAL A 239 -22.26 8.96 -21.99
C VAL A 239 -22.82 9.71 -23.18
N GLY A 240 -23.92 9.21 -23.78
CA GLY A 240 -24.61 9.87 -24.90
C GLY A 240 -25.25 11.21 -24.54
N GLN A 241 -25.59 11.43 -23.26
CA GLN A 241 -26.10 12.70 -22.73
C GLN A 241 -24.97 13.63 -22.21
N ASP A 242 -23.73 13.35 -22.55
CA ASP A 242 -22.56 14.12 -22.06
C ASP A 242 -22.45 14.17 -20.54
N LYS A 243 -22.86 13.11 -19.84
CA LYS A 243 -22.76 12.96 -18.39
C LYS A 243 -21.51 12.16 -17.95
N ALA A 244 -20.55 11.96 -18.82
CA ALA A 244 -19.25 11.37 -18.55
C ALA A 244 -18.26 12.43 -17.95
N PRO A 245 -17.23 12.02 -17.19
CA PRO A 245 -16.91 10.66 -16.77
C PRO A 245 -17.89 10.06 -15.77
N VAL A 246 -18.19 8.75 -15.95
CA VAL A 246 -19.10 8.01 -15.07
C VAL A 246 -18.29 7.08 -14.18
N TYR A 247 -18.43 7.25 -12.88
CA TYR A 247 -17.86 6.35 -11.88
C TYR A 247 -18.88 5.29 -11.46
N VAL A 248 -18.56 4.01 -11.74
CA VAL A 248 -19.40 2.87 -11.36
C VAL A 248 -18.85 2.24 -10.09
N VAL A 249 -19.63 2.34 -9.01
CA VAL A 249 -19.23 1.90 -7.68
C VAL A 249 -19.60 0.44 -7.45
N HIS A 250 -18.62 -0.35 -7.02
CA HIS A 250 -18.74 -1.73 -6.58
C HIS A 250 -18.23 -1.88 -5.16
N PHE A 251 -18.64 -2.95 -4.47
CA PHE A 251 -18.20 -3.22 -3.10
C PHE A 251 -17.16 -4.35 -3.03
N SER A 252 -16.70 -4.84 -4.18
CA SER A 252 -15.58 -5.76 -4.28
C SER A 252 -14.68 -5.45 -5.49
N GLN A 253 -13.38 -5.72 -5.35
CA GLN A 253 -12.40 -5.56 -6.42
C GLN A 253 -12.72 -6.45 -7.62
N LYS A 254 -13.17 -7.68 -7.32
CA LYS A 254 -13.55 -8.67 -8.33
C LYS A 254 -14.70 -8.16 -9.21
N GLU A 255 -15.78 -7.67 -8.58
CA GLU A 255 -16.92 -7.12 -9.31
C GLU A 255 -16.54 -5.92 -10.18
N ALA A 256 -15.68 -5.02 -9.68
CA ALA A 256 -15.21 -3.87 -10.44
C ALA A 256 -14.48 -4.29 -11.72
N VAL A 257 -13.56 -5.27 -11.63
CA VAL A 257 -12.81 -5.78 -12.79
C VAL A 257 -13.70 -6.57 -13.75
N GLU A 258 -14.58 -7.43 -13.24
CA GLU A 258 -15.51 -8.22 -14.07
C GLU A 258 -16.50 -7.31 -14.79
N ARG A 259 -17.00 -6.30 -14.11
CA ARG A 259 -17.88 -5.29 -14.73
C ARG A 259 -17.15 -4.52 -15.82
N ALA A 260 -15.99 -3.97 -15.55
CA ALA A 260 -15.19 -3.27 -16.54
C ALA A 260 -14.91 -4.16 -17.77
N THR A 261 -14.58 -5.43 -17.56
CA THR A 261 -14.33 -6.39 -18.63
C THR A 261 -15.60 -6.66 -19.46
N SER A 262 -16.75 -6.79 -18.81
CA SER A 262 -18.02 -6.98 -19.51
C SER A 262 -18.40 -5.77 -20.39
N LEU A 263 -17.99 -4.57 -20.01
CA LEU A 263 -18.25 -3.34 -20.76
C LEU A 263 -17.42 -3.22 -22.05
N LEU A 264 -16.40 -4.04 -22.26
CA LEU A 264 -15.65 -4.08 -23.53
C LEU A 264 -16.54 -4.44 -24.73
N SER A 265 -17.65 -5.15 -24.51
CA SER A 265 -18.64 -5.48 -25.53
C SER A 265 -19.63 -4.35 -25.82
N VAL A 266 -19.61 -3.26 -25.04
CA VAL A 266 -20.52 -2.12 -25.16
C VAL A 266 -19.78 -0.97 -25.84
N ASP A 267 -20.35 -0.39 -26.87
CA ASP A 267 -19.73 0.78 -27.52
C ASP A 267 -20.03 2.06 -26.70
N LEU A 268 -19.10 2.39 -25.80
CA LEU A 268 -19.21 3.52 -24.88
C LEU A 268 -18.42 4.74 -25.34
N VAL A 269 -17.42 4.56 -26.19
CA VAL A 269 -16.44 5.61 -26.49
C VAL A 269 -16.20 5.74 -27.99
N PRO A 270 -16.30 6.96 -28.59
CA PRO A 270 -16.02 7.18 -30.00
C PRO A 270 -14.58 6.74 -30.37
N LYS A 271 -14.42 6.32 -31.64
CA LYS A 271 -13.11 5.88 -32.16
C LYS A 271 -12.02 6.96 -32.05
N SER A 272 -12.38 8.26 -32.20
CA SER A 272 -11.47 9.38 -32.02
C SER A 272 -10.88 9.43 -30.59
N ARG A 273 -11.72 9.28 -29.57
CA ARG A 273 -11.31 9.28 -28.18
C ARG A 273 -10.42 8.05 -27.84
N LYS A 274 -10.74 6.88 -28.40
CA LYS A 274 -9.87 5.70 -28.26
C LYS A 274 -8.45 5.95 -28.82
N ALA A 275 -8.34 6.68 -29.94
CA ALA A 275 -7.06 7.05 -30.50
C ALA A 275 -6.29 8.08 -29.62
N GLU A 276 -7.01 8.99 -28.96
CA GLU A 276 -6.41 9.93 -27.98
C GLU A 276 -5.86 9.19 -26.78
N VAL A 277 -6.60 8.24 -26.22
CA VAL A 277 -6.12 7.37 -25.13
C VAL A 277 -4.85 6.63 -25.53
N VAL A 278 -4.82 6.03 -26.73
CA VAL A 278 -3.62 5.31 -27.22
C VAL A 278 -2.41 6.23 -27.30
N ARG A 279 -2.60 7.47 -27.75
CA ARG A 279 -1.50 8.47 -27.76
C ARG A 279 -1.06 8.87 -26.36
N ALA A 280 -2.01 9.08 -25.43
CA ALA A 280 -1.71 9.44 -24.05
C ALA A 280 -1.05 8.30 -23.25
N LEU A 281 -1.28 7.04 -23.64
CA LEU A 281 -0.57 5.90 -23.08
C LEU A 281 0.91 5.90 -23.49
N GLY A 282 1.25 6.44 -24.67
CA GLY A 282 2.63 6.47 -25.15
C GLY A 282 3.31 5.10 -25.07
N ASP A 283 4.53 5.10 -24.57
CA ASP A 283 5.36 3.92 -24.37
C ASP A 283 5.17 3.25 -23.00
N PHE A 284 4.05 3.54 -22.30
CA PHE A 284 3.80 2.94 -20.98
C PHE A 284 3.74 1.42 -21.09
N ARG A 285 4.65 0.74 -20.38
CA ARG A 285 4.74 -0.72 -20.37
C ARG A 285 3.84 -1.31 -19.31
N PHE A 286 2.92 -2.15 -19.76
CA PHE A 286 2.07 -2.93 -18.89
C PHE A 286 2.76 -4.26 -18.58
N GLY A 287 2.85 -4.63 -17.30
CA GLY A 287 3.32 -5.95 -16.90
C GLY A 287 2.36 -7.07 -17.34
N GLY A 288 2.75 -8.30 -17.15
CA GLY A 288 1.90 -9.49 -17.34
C GLY A 288 0.66 -9.45 -16.43
N GLY A 289 -0.21 -10.46 -16.51
CA GLY A 289 -1.37 -10.58 -15.62
C GLY A 289 -2.39 -9.46 -15.77
N PHE A 290 -2.65 -8.72 -14.68
CA PHE A 290 -3.64 -7.64 -14.67
C PHE A 290 -3.28 -6.49 -15.62
N GLY A 291 -1.99 -6.21 -15.83
CA GLY A 291 -1.54 -5.15 -16.72
C GLY A 291 -2.06 -5.29 -18.15
N ALA A 292 -2.06 -6.50 -18.70
CA ALA A 292 -2.60 -6.77 -20.03
C ALA A 292 -4.12 -6.51 -20.11
N THR A 293 -4.86 -6.87 -19.06
CA THR A 293 -6.30 -6.58 -18.96
C THR A 293 -6.55 -5.09 -18.86
N LEU A 294 -5.82 -4.40 -18.00
CA LEU A 294 -5.91 -2.95 -17.83
C LEU A 294 -5.61 -2.20 -19.14
N SER A 295 -4.56 -2.61 -19.86
CA SER A 295 -4.22 -2.03 -21.17
C SER A 295 -5.39 -2.10 -22.16
N ARG A 296 -6.08 -3.26 -22.25
CA ARG A 296 -7.26 -3.41 -23.12
C ARG A 296 -8.40 -2.50 -22.68
N LEU A 297 -8.65 -2.41 -21.38
CA LEU A 297 -9.71 -1.57 -20.81
C LEU A 297 -9.45 -0.08 -21.09
N LEU A 298 -8.24 0.40 -20.79
CA LEU A 298 -7.86 1.78 -21.02
C LEU A 298 -7.98 2.18 -22.48
N ARG A 299 -7.49 1.33 -23.41
CA ARG A 299 -7.64 1.55 -24.86
C ARG A 299 -9.09 1.64 -25.31
N ALA A 300 -10.02 1.04 -24.56
CA ALA A 300 -11.45 1.18 -24.78
C ALA A 300 -12.07 2.41 -24.08
N GLY A 301 -11.27 3.24 -23.38
CA GLY A 301 -11.73 4.40 -22.59
C GLY A 301 -12.42 4.02 -21.28
N ILE A 302 -12.14 2.82 -20.77
CA ILE A 302 -12.67 2.30 -19.52
C ILE A 302 -11.54 2.18 -18.52
N GLY A 303 -11.67 2.82 -17.37
CA GLY A 303 -10.75 2.71 -16.24
C GLY A 303 -11.20 1.66 -15.24
N VAL A 304 -10.23 1.11 -14.49
CA VAL A 304 -10.47 0.34 -13.27
C VAL A 304 -9.65 0.95 -12.16
N HIS A 305 -10.24 1.08 -10.96
CA HIS A 305 -9.52 1.62 -9.83
C HIS A 305 -9.93 0.95 -8.51
N HIS A 306 -8.97 0.31 -7.84
CA HIS A 306 -9.16 -0.30 -6.51
C HIS A 306 -7.82 -0.46 -5.78
N ALA A 307 -7.87 -0.69 -4.47
CA ALA A 307 -6.69 -0.77 -3.62
C ALA A 307 -5.74 -1.95 -3.93
N GLY A 308 -6.23 -2.99 -4.62
CA GLY A 308 -5.42 -4.14 -5.06
C GLY A 308 -4.56 -3.89 -6.30
N MET A 309 -4.64 -2.71 -6.93
CA MET A 309 -3.81 -2.37 -8.09
C MET A 309 -2.46 -1.83 -7.65
N LEU A 310 -1.45 -2.06 -8.48
CA LEU A 310 -0.15 -1.41 -8.31
C LEU A 310 -0.28 0.12 -8.34
N PRO A 311 0.48 0.86 -7.54
CA PRO A 311 0.44 2.32 -7.50
C PRO A 311 0.61 2.96 -8.88
N ARG A 312 1.57 2.48 -9.70
CA ARG A 312 1.80 2.96 -11.07
C ARG A 312 0.55 2.86 -11.97
N TYR A 313 -0.25 1.82 -11.82
CA TYR A 313 -1.48 1.65 -12.61
C TYR A 313 -2.60 2.57 -12.11
N ARG A 314 -2.71 2.76 -10.80
CA ARG A 314 -3.67 3.69 -10.22
C ARG A 314 -3.41 5.12 -10.72
N ARG A 315 -2.15 5.58 -10.66
CA ARG A 315 -1.75 6.91 -11.16
C ARG A 315 -2.02 7.08 -12.64
N LEU A 316 -1.74 6.04 -13.44
CA LEU A 316 -2.06 6.07 -14.87
C LEU A 316 -3.55 6.29 -15.11
N VAL A 317 -4.42 5.53 -14.40
CA VAL A 317 -5.87 5.68 -14.49
C VAL A 317 -6.31 7.08 -14.06
N GLU A 318 -5.76 7.58 -12.96
CA GLU A 318 -6.05 8.92 -12.43
C GLU A 318 -5.61 10.03 -13.40
N ARG A 319 -4.43 9.91 -13.99
CA ARG A 319 -3.93 10.83 -15.01
C ARG A 319 -4.87 10.87 -16.22
N LEU A 320 -5.17 9.72 -16.81
CA LEU A 320 -6.06 9.63 -17.96
C LEU A 320 -7.47 10.14 -17.65
N ALA A 321 -7.94 9.93 -16.42
CA ALA A 321 -9.22 10.45 -15.96
C ALA A 321 -9.21 11.98 -15.82
N ARG A 322 -8.13 12.57 -15.26
CA ARG A 322 -7.94 14.04 -15.18
C ARG A 322 -7.87 14.69 -16.56
N GLU A 323 -7.24 14.03 -17.51
CA GLU A 323 -7.19 14.45 -18.92
C GLU A 323 -8.54 14.28 -19.65
N GLY A 324 -9.57 13.73 -18.98
CA GLY A 324 -10.89 13.50 -19.55
C GLY A 324 -10.94 12.40 -20.61
N LEU A 325 -9.95 11.50 -20.64
CA LEU A 325 -9.81 10.47 -21.66
C LEU A 325 -10.64 9.21 -21.32
N LEU A 326 -11.00 9.00 -20.06
CA LEU A 326 -11.82 7.87 -19.62
C LEU A 326 -13.27 8.29 -19.51
N SER A 327 -14.17 7.56 -20.18
CA SER A 327 -15.61 7.82 -20.11
C SER A 327 -16.29 7.09 -18.95
N VAL A 328 -15.77 5.92 -18.58
CA VAL A 328 -16.28 5.10 -17.47
C VAL A 328 -15.10 4.61 -16.63
N ILE A 329 -15.27 4.65 -15.33
CA ILE A 329 -14.31 4.12 -14.36
C ILE A 329 -15.07 3.20 -13.42
N CYS A 330 -14.73 1.91 -13.39
CA CYS A 330 -15.25 0.94 -12.43
C CYS A 330 -14.31 0.85 -11.23
N GLY A 331 -14.84 1.05 -10.02
CA GLY A 331 -14.00 1.01 -8.84
C GLY A 331 -14.75 0.63 -7.58
N THR A 332 -14.03 0.53 -6.47
CA THR A 332 -14.61 0.23 -5.16
C THR A 332 -15.02 1.51 -4.42
N ASP A 333 -15.89 1.36 -3.41
CA ASP A 333 -16.31 2.47 -2.53
C ASP A 333 -15.13 3.17 -1.85
N THR A 334 -14.01 2.45 -1.63
CA THR A 334 -12.76 3.00 -1.09
C THR A 334 -12.09 4.03 -2.01
N LEU A 335 -12.42 4.06 -3.29
CA LEU A 335 -12.06 5.17 -4.19
C LEU A 335 -12.64 6.50 -3.70
N GLY A 336 -13.65 6.44 -2.83
CA GLY A 336 -14.24 7.58 -2.17
C GLY A 336 -13.28 8.39 -1.28
N VAL A 337 -12.15 7.81 -0.86
CA VAL A 337 -11.19 8.44 0.04
C VAL A 337 -9.88 8.62 -0.70
N GLY A 338 -9.54 9.86 -1.07
CA GLY A 338 -8.18 10.21 -1.49
C GLY A 338 -7.86 10.23 -2.98
N ILE A 339 -8.82 10.40 -3.86
CA ILE A 339 -8.50 10.54 -5.28
C ILE A 339 -9.19 11.76 -5.88
N ASN A 340 -8.38 12.64 -6.40
CA ASN A 340 -8.85 13.81 -7.15
C ASN A 340 -9.09 13.45 -8.63
N VAL A 341 -10.03 12.51 -8.86
CA VAL A 341 -10.51 12.18 -10.21
C VAL A 341 -11.77 13.00 -10.50
N PRO A 342 -11.81 13.75 -11.57
CA PRO A 342 -12.96 14.52 -11.94
C PRO A 342 -14.11 13.60 -12.41
N ILE A 343 -15.11 13.39 -11.54
CA ILE A 343 -16.26 12.54 -11.78
C ILE A 343 -17.50 13.43 -11.97
N ARG A 344 -18.20 13.30 -13.10
CA ARG A 344 -19.46 14.01 -13.33
C ARG A 344 -20.67 13.21 -12.85
N SER A 345 -20.65 11.90 -13.08
CA SER A 345 -21.73 11.01 -12.69
C SER A 345 -21.25 9.84 -11.83
N VAL A 346 -22.01 9.50 -10.80
CA VAL A 346 -21.79 8.31 -9.97
C VAL A 346 -22.93 7.32 -10.19
N VAL A 347 -22.61 6.07 -10.48
CA VAL A 347 -23.56 4.98 -10.58
C VAL A 347 -23.29 3.97 -9.47
N MET A 348 -24.24 3.83 -8.56
CA MET A 348 -24.21 2.81 -7.51
C MET A 348 -24.92 1.56 -7.98
N THR A 349 -24.20 0.46 -8.11
CA THR A 349 -24.74 -0.84 -8.57
C THR A 349 -25.45 -1.59 -7.45
N SER A 350 -25.25 -1.18 -6.20
CA SER A 350 -25.88 -1.74 -5.00
C SER A 350 -25.99 -0.68 -3.90
N LEU A 351 -26.98 -0.83 -3.00
CA LEU A 351 -27.08 -0.11 -1.73
C LEU A 351 -26.77 -1.01 -0.52
N VAL A 352 -26.14 -2.14 -0.79
CA VAL A 352 -25.78 -3.16 0.22
C VAL A 352 -24.30 -3.45 0.09
N LYS A 353 -23.62 -3.54 1.23
CA LYS A 353 -22.23 -3.98 1.31
C LYS A 353 -22.01 -5.04 2.39
N PHE A 354 -20.93 -5.80 2.26
CA PHE A 354 -20.48 -6.74 3.26
C PHE A 354 -19.57 -6.04 4.28
N ASP A 355 -19.87 -6.16 5.57
CA ASP A 355 -19.12 -5.48 6.65
C ASP A 355 -17.99 -6.31 7.25
N GLY A 356 -17.68 -7.46 6.65
CA GLY A 356 -16.71 -8.43 7.16
C GLY A 356 -17.37 -9.64 7.82
N SER A 357 -18.63 -9.50 8.28
CA SER A 357 -19.41 -10.57 8.93
C SER A 357 -20.73 -10.86 8.21
N LYS A 358 -21.44 -9.82 7.77
CA LYS A 358 -22.76 -9.91 7.15
C LYS A 358 -22.98 -8.83 6.09
N GLU A 359 -23.97 -9.06 5.23
CA GLU A 359 -24.49 -8.03 4.35
C GLU A 359 -25.38 -7.04 5.13
N ARG A 360 -25.21 -5.74 4.85
CA ARG A 360 -26.04 -4.68 5.40
C ARG A 360 -26.26 -3.56 4.38
N HIS A 361 -27.32 -2.78 4.57
CA HIS A 361 -27.49 -1.54 3.82
C HIS A 361 -26.36 -0.55 4.13
N LEU A 362 -26.06 0.31 3.17
CA LEU A 362 -25.22 1.48 3.40
C LEU A 362 -25.83 2.35 4.52
N THR A 363 -24.98 3.00 5.30
CA THR A 363 -25.36 4.09 6.16
C THR A 363 -25.63 5.36 5.34
N ALA A 364 -26.30 6.35 5.89
CA ALA A 364 -26.49 7.65 5.20
C ALA A 364 -25.14 8.30 4.92
N ARG A 365 -24.19 8.23 5.87
CA ARG A 365 -22.82 8.72 5.68
C ARG A 365 -22.13 8.08 4.48
N GLU A 366 -22.12 6.74 4.40
CA GLU A 366 -21.50 6.02 3.27
C GLU A 366 -22.14 6.40 1.94
N PHE A 367 -23.48 6.47 1.91
CA PHE A 367 -24.22 6.90 0.72
C PHE A 367 -23.81 8.31 0.27
N HIS A 368 -23.83 9.29 1.19
CA HIS A 368 -23.49 10.68 0.87
C HIS A 368 -22.00 10.86 0.51
N GLN A 369 -21.10 10.09 1.09
CA GLN A 369 -19.69 10.09 0.71
C GLN A 369 -19.48 9.63 -0.74
N ILE A 370 -20.16 8.56 -1.14
CA ILE A 370 -20.11 8.05 -2.51
C ILE A 370 -20.81 9.05 -3.46
N ALA A 371 -22.03 9.47 -3.14
CA ALA A 371 -22.80 10.42 -3.93
C ALA A 371 -22.09 11.76 -4.09
N GLY A 372 -21.42 12.20 -3.02
CA GLY A 372 -20.66 13.43 -2.98
C GLY A 372 -19.52 13.56 -3.99
N ARG A 373 -19.12 12.47 -4.63
CA ARG A 373 -18.10 12.46 -5.68
C ARG A 373 -18.60 12.98 -7.03
N ALA A 374 -19.91 13.00 -7.24
CA ALA A 374 -20.51 13.49 -8.50
C ALA A 374 -20.45 15.00 -8.60
N GLY A 375 -20.10 15.52 -9.77
CA GLY A 375 -20.05 16.96 -10.07
C GLY A 375 -18.71 17.60 -9.72
N ARG A 376 -18.10 18.21 -10.72
CA ARG A 376 -16.77 18.84 -10.66
C ARG A 376 -16.91 20.34 -10.43
N ALA A 377 -16.47 20.84 -9.30
CA ALA A 377 -16.43 22.25 -9.03
C ALA A 377 -15.60 23.00 -10.11
N GLY A 378 -16.14 24.08 -10.63
CA GLY A 378 -15.52 24.89 -11.71
C GLY A 378 -15.69 24.32 -13.13
N PHE A 379 -16.23 23.12 -13.31
CA PHE A 379 -16.45 22.50 -14.63
C PHE A 379 -17.90 22.11 -14.89
N ASP A 380 -18.59 21.56 -13.88
CA ASP A 380 -19.95 21.07 -14.04
C ASP A 380 -20.94 22.01 -13.33
N THR A 381 -22.10 22.19 -13.94
CA THR A 381 -23.23 22.89 -13.32
C THR A 381 -24.12 21.96 -12.49
N ARG A 382 -24.03 20.66 -12.71
CA ARG A 382 -24.77 19.60 -12.01
C ARG A 382 -23.96 18.31 -11.96
N GLY A 383 -24.03 17.60 -10.82
CA GLY A 383 -23.58 16.24 -10.67
C GLY A 383 -24.76 15.27 -10.71
N TYR A 384 -24.52 14.04 -11.18
CA TYR A 384 -25.56 13.02 -11.35
C TYR A 384 -25.24 11.81 -10.49
N VAL A 385 -26.21 11.36 -9.71
CA VAL A 385 -26.11 10.15 -8.89
C VAL A 385 -27.23 9.20 -9.32
N VAL A 386 -26.86 8.05 -9.83
CA VAL A 386 -27.80 7.04 -10.32
C VAL A 386 -27.66 5.79 -9.48
N VAL A 387 -28.76 5.36 -8.86
CA VAL A 387 -28.81 4.09 -8.13
C VAL A 387 -29.51 3.07 -9.00
N GLN A 388 -28.82 1.99 -9.31
CA GLN A 388 -29.36 0.91 -10.11
C GLN A 388 -30.21 -0.05 -9.26
N ALA A 389 -31.33 -0.47 -9.78
CA ALA A 389 -32.16 -1.51 -9.17
C ALA A 389 -31.43 -2.86 -9.10
N PRO A 390 -31.81 -3.76 -8.18
CA PRO A 390 -31.29 -5.13 -8.14
C PRO A 390 -31.54 -5.87 -9.44
N GLU A 391 -30.62 -6.78 -9.79
CA GLU A 391 -30.64 -7.48 -11.08
C GLU A 391 -31.95 -8.22 -11.36
N HIS A 392 -32.53 -8.91 -10.36
CA HIS A 392 -33.82 -9.59 -10.50
C HIS A 392 -34.99 -8.63 -10.84
N VAL A 393 -34.93 -7.38 -10.36
CA VAL A 393 -35.94 -6.35 -10.68
C VAL A 393 -35.78 -5.92 -12.14
N ILE A 394 -34.52 -5.70 -12.58
CA ILE A 394 -34.21 -5.33 -13.98
C ILE A 394 -34.62 -6.44 -14.95
N GLU A 395 -34.32 -7.68 -14.65
CA GLU A 395 -34.69 -8.83 -15.48
C GLU A 395 -36.21 -8.99 -15.56
N ASN A 396 -36.93 -8.80 -14.45
CA ASN A 396 -38.40 -8.84 -14.45
C ASN A 396 -39.00 -7.70 -15.30
N ALA A 397 -38.42 -6.50 -15.19
CA ALA A 397 -38.83 -5.37 -16.03
C ALA A 397 -38.58 -5.62 -17.51
N LYS A 398 -37.41 -6.18 -17.87
CA LYS A 398 -37.11 -6.61 -19.26
C LYS A 398 -38.08 -7.65 -19.77
N ALA A 399 -38.41 -8.67 -18.96
CA ALA A 399 -39.37 -9.72 -19.34
C ALA A 399 -40.76 -9.12 -19.57
N LEU A 400 -41.19 -8.17 -18.74
CA LEU A 400 -42.48 -7.48 -18.91
C LEU A 400 -42.49 -6.57 -20.14
N ALA A 401 -41.40 -5.85 -20.42
CA ALA A 401 -41.26 -5.02 -21.61
C ALA A 401 -41.30 -5.86 -22.90
N LYS A 402 -40.63 -7.03 -22.90
CA LYS A 402 -40.67 -7.99 -24.02
C LYS A 402 -42.08 -8.55 -24.30
N ALA A 403 -42.93 -8.69 -23.29
CA ALA A 403 -44.30 -9.14 -23.43
C ALA A 403 -45.21 -8.07 -24.04
N GLY A 404 -44.80 -6.80 -24.04
CA GLY A 404 -45.62 -5.67 -24.52
C GLY A 404 -46.99 -5.63 -23.86
N ASP A 405 -48.03 -5.27 -24.58
CA ASP A 405 -49.41 -5.21 -24.09
C ASP A 405 -50.16 -6.55 -24.11
N ASP A 406 -49.46 -7.66 -24.48
CA ASP A 406 -50.08 -9.00 -24.55
C ASP A 406 -50.29 -9.57 -23.13
N GLU A 407 -51.50 -9.45 -22.62
CA GLU A 407 -51.86 -9.97 -21.30
C GLU A 407 -51.58 -11.46 -21.12
N ARG A 408 -51.69 -12.28 -22.19
CA ARG A 408 -51.44 -13.72 -22.12
C ARG A 408 -49.97 -14.02 -21.94
N LYS A 409 -49.06 -13.23 -22.57
CA LYS A 409 -47.64 -13.33 -22.37
C LYS A 409 -47.23 -12.83 -20.99
N ARG A 410 -47.81 -11.70 -20.51
CA ARG A 410 -47.55 -11.18 -19.18
C ARG A 410 -47.89 -12.18 -18.07
N ARG A 411 -49.01 -12.90 -18.16
CA ARG A 411 -49.42 -13.92 -17.17
C ARG A 411 -48.50 -15.16 -17.16
N LYS A 412 -47.74 -15.42 -18.20
CA LYS A 412 -46.80 -16.54 -18.30
C LYS A 412 -45.39 -16.20 -17.78
N ILE A 413 -45.10 -14.95 -17.46
CA ILE A 413 -43.81 -14.55 -16.97
C ILE A 413 -43.64 -15.01 -15.52
N VAL A 414 -42.68 -15.91 -15.31
CA VAL A 414 -42.24 -16.28 -13.95
C VAL A 414 -41.29 -15.19 -13.46
N ARG A 415 -41.76 -14.43 -12.47
CA ARG A 415 -40.94 -13.35 -11.88
C ARG A 415 -39.80 -13.94 -11.04
N LYS A 416 -38.58 -13.48 -11.28
CA LYS A 416 -37.44 -13.81 -10.43
C LYS A 416 -37.63 -13.14 -9.05
N LYS A 417 -37.44 -13.92 -8.00
CA LYS A 417 -37.44 -13.41 -6.62
C LYS A 417 -36.04 -12.89 -6.25
N ALA A 418 -35.98 -12.06 -5.22
CA ALA A 418 -34.71 -11.72 -4.59
C ALA A 418 -34.01 -13.00 -4.12
N PRO A 419 -32.65 -13.09 -4.23
CA PRO A 419 -31.90 -14.22 -3.70
C PRO A 419 -32.21 -14.43 -2.20
N GLU A 420 -32.47 -15.67 -1.82
CA GLU A 420 -32.74 -16.01 -0.41
C GLU A 420 -31.48 -15.78 0.44
N GLY A 421 -31.68 -15.25 1.66
CA GLY A 421 -30.61 -14.99 2.61
C GLY A 421 -29.75 -13.75 2.32
N ARG A 422 -30.07 -12.98 1.27
CA ARG A 422 -29.35 -11.72 0.97
C ARG A 422 -30.19 -10.49 1.29
N VAL A 423 -29.51 -9.43 1.74
CA VAL A 423 -30.13 -8.12 1.96
C VAL A 423 -30.46 -7.50 0.60
N ASN A 424 -31.68 -7.01 0.43
CA ASN A 424 -32.15 -6.40 -0.81
C ASN A 424 -32.44 -4.91 -0.62
N TRP A 425 -32.48 -4.15 -1.72
CA TRP A 425 -32.79 -2.73 -1.72
C TRP A 425 -33.86 -2.39 -2.74
N THR A 426 -34.53 -1.29 -2.50
CA THR A 426 -35.63 -0.77 -3.34
C THR A 426 -35.50 0.74 -3.52
N ASP A 427 -36.39 1.33 -4.31
CA ASP A 427 -36.58 2.77 -4.42
C ASP A 427 -36.77 3.46 -3.05
N LYS A 428 -37.53 2.84 -2.14
CA LYS A 428 -37.72 3.34 -0.77
C LYS A 428 -36.42 3.31 0.04
N THR A 429 -35.57 2.33 -0.19
CA THR A 429 -34.25 2.29 0.46
C THR A 429 -33.40 3.46 -0.03
N PHE A 430 -33.43 3.73 -1.33
CA PHE A 430 -32.76 4.88 -1.93
C PHE A 430 -33.30 6.22 -1.38
N GLU A 431 -34.62 6.43 -1.39
CA GLU A 431 -35.25 7.65 -0.85
C GLU A 431 -34.85 7.90 0.60
N ARG A 432 -34.89 6.85 1.43
CA ARG A 432 -34.46 6.95 2.82
C ARG A 432 -33.00 7.37 2.95
N LEU A 433 -32.08 6.82 2.18
CA LEU A 433 -30.64 7.14 2.24
C LEU A 433 -30.37 8.55 1.68
N ARG A 434 -31.09 8.94 0.64
CA ARG A 434 -30.98 10.28 0.05
C ARG A 434 -31.37 11.38 1.04
N ASP A 435 -32.45 11.16 1.77
CA ASP A 435 -33.07 12.21 2.61
C ASP A 435 -32.56 12.16 4.07
N ALA A 436 -31.86 11.10 4.47
CA ALA A 436 -31.32 10.98 5.82
C ALA A 436 -30.05 11.84 5.99
N ALA A 437 -29.97 12.52 7.14
CA ALA A 437 -28.72 13.15 7.58
C ALA A 437 -27.68 12.07 7.94
N PRO A 438 -26.36 12.37 7.78
CA PRO A 438 -25.30 11.49 8.28
C PRO A 438 -25.46 11.20 9.78
N GLU A 439 -25.14 9.99 10.17
CA GLU A 439 -25.20 9.56 11.57
C GLU A 439 -24.20 10.36 12.43
N THR A 440 -24.53 10.65 13.69
CA THR A 440 -23.61 11.24 14.65
C THR A 440 -22.37 10.37 14.83
N LEU A 441 -21.18 10.98 14.90
CA LEU A 441 -19.95 10.27 15.15
C LEU A 441 -19.93 9.72 16.58
N THR A 442 -19.64 8.44 16.70
CA THR A 442 -19.42 7.78 17.99
C THR A 442 -17.98 7.37 18.12
N SER A 443 -17.38 7.65 19.25
CA SER A 443 -16.01 7.25 19.51
C SER A 443 -15.83 5.72 19.45
N GLN A 444 -14.66 5.30 18.93
CA GLN A 444 -14.24 3.91 18.81
C GLN A 444 -12.82 3.77 19.42
N PHE A 445 -12.61 4.38 20.59
CA PHE A 445 -11.33 4.33 21.26
C PHE A 445 -10.98 2.90 21.71
N GLN A 446 -9.72 2.50 21.48
CA GLN A 446 -9.20 1.21 21.91
C GLN A 446 -7.81 1.39 22.52
N VAL A 447 -7.57 0.73 23.65
CA VAL A 447 -6.24 0.71 24.27
C VAL A 447 -5.39 -0.36 23.62
N THR A 448 -4.28 0.05 23.02
CA THR A 448 -3.32 -0.82 22.36
C THR A 448 -2.00 -0.89 23.14
N THR A 449 -1.23 -1.93 22.89
CA THR A 449 0.12 -2.05 23.47
C THR A 449 1.02 -0.88 23.06
N THR A 450 0.94 -0.47 21.80
CA THR A 450 1.67 0.69 21.27
C THR A 450 1.36 1.97 22.03
N MET A 451 0.08 2.19 22.36
CA MET A 451 -0.35 3.36 23.15
C MET A 451 0.32 3.36 24.54
N VAL A 452 0.32 2.21 25.22
CA VAL A 452 0.97 2.08 26.53
C VAL A 452 2.47 2.37 26.42
N LEU A 453 3.15 1.84 25.41
CA LEU A 453 4.58 1.99 25.24
C LEU A 453 4.97 3.43 24.87
N ASN A 454 4.25 4.09 23.97
CA ASN A 454 4.48 5.50 23.64
C ASN A 454 4.33 6.40 24.87
N LEU A 455 3.35 6.12 25.74
CA LEU A 455 3.22 6.85 27.00
C LEU A 455 4.37 6.59 27.99
N MET A 456 4.99 5.40 27.95
CA MET A 456 6.16 5.09 28.79
C MET A 456 7.42 5.86 28.38
N GLU A 457 7.50 6.33 27.13
CA GLU A 457 8.60 7.17 26.64
C GLU A 457 8.41 8.65 26.98
N ARG A 458 7.21 9.03 27.40
CA ARG A 458 6.86 10.43 27.72
C ARG A 458 7.66 10.96 28.91
N THR A 459 7.97 12.25 28.88
CA THR A 459 8.45 13.00 30.04
C THR A 459 7.38 13.04 31.15
N GLY A 460 7.77 12.91 32.40
CA GLY A 460 6.85 12.92 33.55
C GLY A 460 6.37 11.54 34.01
N ASP A 461 5.18 11.46 34.63
CA ASP A 461 4.63 10.20 35.15
C ASP A 461 3.75 9.51 34.10
N PRO A 462 4.20 8.41 33.48
CA PRO A 462 3.45 7.73 32.44
C PRO A 462 2.16 7.07 32.95
N VAL A 463 2.10 6.74 34.25
CA VAL A 463 0.88 6.14 34.84
C VAL A 463 -0.20 7.23 35.00
N ALA A 464 0.20 8.41 35.44
CA ALA A 464 -0.69 9.56 35.50
C ALA A 464 -1.19 9.97 34.12
N ALA A 465 -0.31 10.01 33.13
CA ALA A 465 -0.67 10.30 31.73
C ALA A 465 -1.67 9.28 31.15
N MET A 466 -1.46 7.98 31.41
CA MET A 466 -2.41 6.95 30.99
C MET A 466 -3.76 7.07 31.70
N ALA A 467 -3.76 7.36 33.00
CA ALA A 467 -5.01 7.52 33.77
C ALA A 467 -5.81 8.72 33.23
N ASP A 468 -5.13 9.83 32.99
CA ASP A 468 -5.72 11.05 32.45
C ASP A 468 -6.32 10.84 31.03
N LEU A 469 -5.55 10.21 30.12
CA LEU A 469 -6.03 9.84 28.78
C LEU A 469 -7.30 8.99 28.83
N LEU A 470 -7.33 7.98 29.70
CA LEU A 470 -8.48 7.08 29.82
C LEU A 470 -9.69 7.73 30.50
N GLU A 471 -9.48 8.66 31.44
CA GLU A 471 -10.56 9.41 32.08
C GLU A 471 -11.19 10.40 31.11
N ARG A 472 -10.39 11.03 30.25
CA ARG A 472 -10.82 12.00 29.25
C ARG A 472 -11.35 11.37 27.95
N ALA A 473 -11.19 10.06 27.75
CA ALA A 473 -11.68 9.37 26.55
C ALA A 473 -13.20 9.57 26.37
N HIS A 474 -13.64 9.76 25.13
CA HIS A 474 -15.01 10.14 24.79
C HIS A 474 -16.05 9.04 24.98
N GLU A 475 -15.63 7.86 25.42
CA GLU A 475 -16.51 6.73 25.65
C GLU A 475 -17.35 6.88 26.93
N PRO A 476 -18.51 6.18 26.97
CA PRO A 476 -19.30 6.08 28.19
C PRO A 476 -18.50 5.48 29.35
N ALA A 477 -18.80 5.89 30.58
CA ALA A 477 -18.07 5.48 31.78
C ALA A 477 -17.90 3.96 31.94
N ALA A 478 -18.87 3.16 31.49
CA ALA A 478 -18.76 1.68 31.50
C ALA A 478 -17.66 1.19 30.55
N GLN A 479 -17.49 1.82 29.42
CA GLN A 479 -16.47 1.47 28.43
C GLN A 479 -15.09 1.96 28.87
N ARG A 480 -14.99 3.18 29.42
CA ARG A 480 -13.75 3.69 30.03
C ARG A 480 -13.19 2.75 31.10
N ARG A 481 -14.06 2.16 31.93
CA ARG A 481 -13.62 1.13 32.91
C ARG A 481 -13.04 -0.13 32.26
N ARG A 482 -13.56 -0.53 31.10
CA ARG A 482 -12.97 -1.66 30.32
C ARG A 482 -11.59 -1.26 29.79
N HIS A 483 -11.42 -0.03 29.30
CA HIS A 483 -10.15 0.47 28.83
C HIS A 483 -9.12 0.53 29.96
N VAL A 484 -9.48 0.98 31.16
CA VAL A 484 -8.60 0.94 32.35
C VAL A 484 -8.16 -0.50 32.64
N ARG A 485 -9.09 -1.47 32.62
CA ARG A 485 -8.75 -2.87 32.81
C ARG A 485 -7.79 -3.36 31.74
N ARG A 486 -8.06 -3.04 30.48
CA ARG A 486 -7.20 -3.40 29.35
C ARG A 486 -5.79 -2.79 29.47
N ALA A 487 -5.68 -1.54 29.84
CA ALA A 487 -4.39 -0.88 30.09
C ALA A 487 -3.60 -1.58 31.19
N LEU A 488 -4.26 -1.97 32.29
CA LEU A 488 -3.64 -2.71 33.39
C LEU A 488 -3.18 -4.11 32.95
N GLU A 489 -3.98 -4.83 32.16
CA GLU A 489 -3.62 -6.13 31.60
C GLU A 489 -2.35 -6.02 30.73
N ILE A 490 -2.31 -5.03 29.83
CA ILE A 490 -1.13 -4.76 28.98
C ILE A 490 0.08 -4.40 29.86
N TYR A 491 -0.09 -3.48 30.82
CA TYR A 491 0.98 -3.08 31.74
C TYR A 491 1.57 -4.28 32.51
N LEU A 492 0.71 -5.12 33.12
CA LEU A 492 1.15 -6.30 33.88
C LEU A 492 1.91 -7.28 32.98
N SER A 493 1.45 -7.46 31.76
CA SER A 493 2.10 -8.31 30.79
C SER A 493 3.48 -7.79 30.37
N LEU A 494 3.59 -6.53 30.01
CA LEU A 494 4.86 -5.91 29.64
C LEU A 494 5.87 -5.94 30.80
N ARG A 495 5.37 -5.79 32.02
CA ARG A 495 6.20 -5.93 33.22
C ARG A 495 6.68 -7.38 33.41
N THR A 496 5.80 -8.37 33.26
CA THR A 496 6.15 -9.79 33.39
C THR A 496 7.14 -10.23 32.32
N ALA A 497 6.99 -9.68 31.10
CA ALA A 497 7.91 -9.91 29.97
C ALA A 497 9.27 -9.17 30.15
N GLY A 498 9.44 -8.38 31.20
CA GLY A 498 10.67 -7.63 31.43
C GLY A 498 10.84 -6.41 30.55
N VAL A 499 9.85 -6.07 29.70
CA VAL A 499 9.85 -4.88 28.85
C VAL A 499 9.72 -3.60 29.68
N LEU A 500 8.93 -3.67 30.77
CA LEU A 500 8.79 -2.60 31.75
C LEU A 500 9.45 -2.96 33.05
N THR A 501 10.24 -2.04 33.61
CA THR A 501 10.91 -2.19 34.91
C THR A 501 10.53 -1.07 35.87
N HIS A 502 10.45 -1.42 37.14
CA HIS A 502 10.32 -0.48 38.24
C HIS A 502 11.68 -0.21 38.89
N VAL A 503 12.13 1.02 38.85
CA VAL A 503 13.31 1.44 39.62
C VAL A 503 12.93 1.96 41.00
N SER A 504 13.88 1.94 41.91
CA SER A 504 13.67 2.48 43.27
C SER A 504 13.40 3.99 43.23
N SER A 505 12.65 4.50 44.24
CA SER A 505 12.41 5.95 44.37
C SER A 505 13.71 6.75 44.46
N ALA A 506 14.73 6.22 45.12
CA ALA A 506 16.04 6.87 45.23
C ALA A 506 16.72 6.98 43.85
N GLN A 507 16.66 5.97 43.05
CA GLN A 507 17.23 5.95 41.71
C GLN A 507 16.45 6.87 40.74
N ALA A 508 15.11 6.86 40.81
CA ALA A 508 14.25 7.74 40.02
C ALA A 508 14.52 9.22 40.33
N THR A 509 14.73 9.54 41.66
CA THR A 509 15.08 10.90 42.08
C THR A 509 16.48 11.30 41.62
N ALA A 510 17.44 10.37 41.66
CA ALA A 510 18.81 10.64 41.26
C ALA A 510 18.94 10.93 39.76
N ASP A 511 18.14 10.20 38.94
CA ASP A 511 18.17 10.29 37.48
C ASP A 511 17.22 11.36 36.93
N GLY A 512 16.29 11.89 37.74
CA GLY A 512 15.22 12.78 37.29
C GLY A 512 14.22 12.14 36.33
N ARG A 513 14.14 10.80 36.31
CA ARG A 513 13.29 10.02 35.39
C ARG A 513 12.19 9.26 36.13
N PRO A 514 11.06 8.89 35.47
CA PRO A 514 9.99 8.13 36.10
C PRO A 514 10.48 6.83 36.75
N ARG A 515 9.70 6.35 37.73
CA ARG A 515 9.97 5.04 38.36
C ARG A 515 9.69 3.87 37.47
N LEU A 516 8.69 4.03 36.59
CA LEU A 516 8.34 3.03 35.59
C LEU A 516 9.05 3.39 34.29
N ARG A 517 9.80 2.46 33.71
CA ARG A 517 10.64 2.68 32.53
C ARG A 517 10.61 1.49 31.61
N LEU A 518 10.89 1.73 30.35
CA LEU A 518 11.27 0.67 29.41
C LEU A 518 12.62 0.08 29.86
N ALA A 519 12.70 -1.26 29.87
CA ALA A 519 13.91 -1.99 30.24
C ALA A 519 14.94 -2.03 29.10
N VAL A 520 14.49 -1.84 27.88
CA VAL A 520 15.26 -1.89 26.64
C VAL A 520 15.08 -0.54 25.94
N ASP A 521 16.16 0.03 25.44
CA ASP A 521 16.08 1.15 24.50
C ASP A 521 15.47 0.62 23.20
N LEU A 522 14.15 0.75 23.06
CA LEU A 522 13.47 0.41 21.84
C LEU A 522 13.87 1.43 20.77
N PRO A 523 14.23 1.01 19.53
CA PRO A 523 14.48 1.95 18.46
C PRO A 523 13.29 2.89 18.30
N ALA A 524 13.54 4.17 18.01
CA ALA A 524 12.48 5.19 17.85
C ALA A 524 11.42 4.81 16.81
N ASP A 525 11.79 3.90 15.90
CA ASP A 525 10.93 3.35 14.84
C ASP A 525 10.32 2.00 15.21
N PHE A 526 10.47 1.52 16.46
CA PHE A 526 9.94 0.22 16.87
C PHE A 526 8.41 0.22 16.80
N ALA A 527 7.90 -0.22 15.68
CA ALA A 527 6.47 -0.29 15.43
C ALA A 527 5.87 -1.50 16.14
N LEU A 528 5.64 -1.40 17.43
CA LEU A 528 4.81 -2.33 18.21
C LEU A 528 3.32 -2.28 17.78
N ASN A 529 3.06 -1.90 16.53
CA ASN A 529 1.73 -1.97 15.94
C ASN A 529 1.24 -3.41 15.73
N GLN A 530 2.13 -4.40 15.96
CA GLN A 530 1.79 -5.81 15.88
C GLN A 530 1.74 -6.41 17.28
N PRO A 531 0.57 -6.86 17.71
CA PRO A 531 0.38 -7.45 19.06
C PRO A 531 1.31 -8.62 19.37
N LEU A 532 1.76 -9.33 18.32
CA LEU A 532 2.65 -10.50 18.43
C LEU A 532 4.14 -10.18 18.27
N ALA A 533 4.54 -8.91 18.07
CA ALA A 533 5.95 -8.57 17.97
C ALA A 533 6.79 -8.97 19.21
N PRO A 534 6.32 -8.81 20.46
CA PRO A 534 7.03 -9.31 21.63
C PRO A 534 7.16 -10.85 21.66
N PHE A 535 6.18 -11.55 21.12
CA PHE A 535 6.28 -13.00 20.93
C PHE A 535 7.32 -13.36 19.87
N ALA A 536 7.37 -12.62 18.76
CA ALA A 536 8.37 -12.87 17.72
C ALA A 536 9.80 -12.74 18.27
N LEU A 537 10.06 -11.72 19.11
CA LEU A 537 11.35 -11.57 19.83
C LEU A 537 11.65 -12.82 20.69
N ALA A 538 10.71 -13.22 21.54
CA ALA A 538 10.89 -14.40 22.40
C ALA A 538 11.01 -15.72 21.61
N ALA A 539 10.36 -15.81 20.46
CA ALA A 539 10.44 -17.00 19.59
C ALA A 539 11.77 -17.10 18.84
N MET A 540 12.45 -15.97 18.56
CA MET A 540 13.78 -15.99 17.96
C MET A 540 14.82 -16.66 18.86
N ASP A 541 14.68 -16.53 20.18
CA ASP A 541 15.57 -17.23 21.14
C ASP A 541 15.49 -18.78 21.04
N LEU A 542 14.47 -19.30 20.39
CA LEU A 542 14.34 -20.74 20.13
C LEU A 542 15.11 -21.20 18.89
N LEU A 543 15.60 -20.26 18.08
CA LEU A 543 16.31 -20.56 16.84
C LEU A 543 17.80 -20.75 17.10
N ASN A 544 18.42 -21.69 16.38
CA ASN A 544 19.86 -21.88 16.40
C ASN A 544 20.53 -20.96 15.36
N VAL A 545 21.28 -19.96 15.85
CA VAL A 545 21.97 -18.97 14.99
C VAL A 545 23.00 -19.61 14.04
N GLU A 546 23.58 -20.75 14.44
CA GLU A 546 24.58 -21.47 13.63
C GLU A 546 23.96 -22.44 12.62
N ALA A 547 22.62 -22.59 12.61
CA ALA A 547 21.95 -23.48 11.66
C ALA A 547 21.95 -22.89 10.25
N PRO A 548 22.13 -23.71 9.20
CA PRO A 548 22.08 -23.24 7.80
C PRO A 548 20.73 -22.57 7.44
N GLU A 549 19.64 -23.03 8.05
CA GLU A 549 18.28 -22.54 7.83
C GLU A 549 17.95 -21.28 8.65
N HIS A 550 18.87 -20.83 9.52
CA HIS A 550 18.62 -19.73 10.46
C HIS A 550 17.98 -18.50 9.78
N THR A 551 18.52 -18.09 8.65
CA THR A 551 18.05 -16.89 7.92
C THR A 551 16.58 -17.01 7.48
N VAL A 552 16.18 -18.16 6.95
CA VAL A 552 14.78 -18.39 6.52
C VAL A 552 13.85 -18.69 7.71
N ASP A 553 14.39 -19.21 8.80
CA ASP A 553 13.64 -19.44 10.02
C ASP A 553 13.31 -18.13 10.74
N VAL A 554 14.24 -17.17 10.79
CA VAL A 554 13.98 -15.79 11.25
C VAL A 554 12.85 -15.16 10.43
N VAL A 555 12.87 -15.31 9.12
CA VAL A 555 11.78 -14.85 8.25
C VAL A 555 10.47 -15.52 8.63
N SER A 556 10.46 -16.83 8.83
CA SER A 556 9.24 -17.59 9.18
C SER A 556 8.64 -17.16 10.51
N VAL A 557 9.47 -16.88 11.53
CA VAL A 557 9.00 -16.34 12.81
C VAL A 557 8.30 -15.01 12.62
N VAL A 558 8.90 -14.10 11.84
CA VAL A 558 8.31 -12.78 11.57
C VAL A 558 7.04 -12.93 10.74
N GLU A 559 7.05 -13.72 9.66
CA GLU A 559 5.89 -13.94 8.81
C GLU A 559 4.69 -14.50 9.60
N ALA A 560 4.94 -15.39 10.56
CA ALA A 560 3.89 -15.98 11.39
C ALA A 560 3.10 -14.95 12.22
N THR A 561 3.69 -13.79 12.48
CA THR A 561 3.07 -12.70 13.26
C THR A 561 2.37 -11.63 12.41
N LEU A 562 2.55 -11.67 11.08
CA LEU A 562 1.97 -10.70 10.16
C LEU A 562 0.53 -11.03 9.78
N ASP A 563 -0.20 -10.02 9.32
CA ASP A 563 -1.53 -10.19 8.75
C ASP A 563 -1.50 -11.07 7.49
N ASP A 564 -2.60 -11.78 7.26
CA ASP A 564 -2.72 -12.74 6.16
C ASP A 564 -2.92 -12.06 4.80
N PRO A 565 -2.05 -12.26 3.82
CA PRO A 565 -2.30 -11.92 2.44
C PRO A 565 -3.24 -12.96 1.79
N ARG A 566 -4.48 -13.03 2.26
CA ARG A 566 -5.46 -14.10 1.93
C ARG A 566 -5.52 -14.50 0.45
N PRO A 567 -5.49 -13.57 -0.54
CA PRO A 567 -5.50 -13.97 -1.95
C PRO A 567 -4.33 -14.87 -2.33
N LEU A 568 -3.14 -14.60 -1.79
CA LEU A 568 -1.94 -15.38 -2.02
C LEU A 568 -2.01 -16.72 -1.28
N LEU A 569 -2.36 -16.73 0.01
CA LEU A 569 -2.47 -17.96 0.79
C LEU A 569 -3.47 -18.95 0.19
N TYR A 570 -4.62 -18.47 -0.29
CA TYR A 570 -5.57 -19.31 -1.00
C TYR A 570 -5.05 -19.82 -2.35
N ALA A 571 -4.16 -19.08 -2.99
CA ALA A 571 -3.53 -19.53 -4.23
C ALA A 571 -2.48 -20.62 -3.94
N GLN A 572 -1.65 -20.44 -2.90
CA GLN A 572 -0.72 -21.46 -2.42
C GLN A 572 -1.46 -22.75 -2.02
N GLN A 573 -2.55 -22.63 -1.26
CA GLN A 573 -3.38 -23.78 -0.88
C GLN A 573 -3.93 -24.52 -2.10
N ARG A 574 -4.39 -23.78 -3.14
CA ARG A 574 -4.89 -24.40 -4.37
C ARG A 574 -3.78 -25.13 -5.12
N ALA A 575 -2.58 -24.57 -5.18
CA ALA A 575 -1.43 -25.21 -5.79
C ALA A 575 -1.08 -26.50 -5.04
N ALA A 576 -0.92 -26.44 -3.70
CA ALA A 576 -0.64 -27.59 -2.87
C ALA A 576 -1.69 -28.70 -2.99
N ARG A 577 -2.98 -28.35 -3.04
CA ARG A 577 -4.07 -29.30 -3.31
C ARG A 577 -4.00 -29.91 -4.70
N GLY A 578 -3.58 -29.12 -5.70
CA GLY A 578 -3.39 -29.60 -7.08
C GLY A 578 -2.29 -30.66 -7.17
N GLU A 579 -1.15 -30.37 -6.56
CA GLU A 579 -0.01 -31.28 -6.48
C GLU A 579 -0.36 -32.57 -5.72
N ALA A 580 -1.01 -32.44 -4.57
CA ALA A 580 -1.47 -33.60 -3.79
C ALA A 580 -2.48 -34.46 -4.54
N ILE A 581 -3.39 -33.86 -5.34
CA ILE A 581 -4.32 -34.62 -6.19
C ILE A 581 -3.55 -35.42 -7.24
N ALA A 582 -2.53 -34.84 -7.83
CA ALA A 582 -1.71 -35.51 -8.82
C ALA A 582 -0.96 -36.71 -8.22
N ALA A 583 -0.30 -36.50 -7.06
CA ALA A 583 0.38 -37.55 -6.30
C ALA A 583 -0.55 -38.68 -5.88
N MET A 584 -1.67 -38.37 -5.22
CA MET A 584 -2.64 -39.36 -4.77
C MET A 584 -3.29 -40.14 -5.92
N LYS A 585 -3.43 -39.52 -7.12
CA LYS A 585 -3.89 -40.22 -8.31
C LYS A 585 -2.83 -41.19 -8.83
N ALA A 586 -1.57 -40.83 -8.81
CA ALA A 586 -0.47 -41.69 -9.21
C ALA A 586 -0.35 -42.88 -8.26
N GLU A 587 -0.62 -42.71 -6.96
CA GLU A 587 -0.65 -43.78 -5.95
C GLU A 587 -1.91 -44.66 -6.04
N GLY A 588 -2.88 -44.29 -6.88
CA GLY A 588 -4.11 -45.08 -7.08
C GLY A 588 -5.15 -44.95 -5.95
N MET A 589 -5.05 -43.91 -5.12
CA MET A 589 -5.99 -43.63 -4.03
C MET A 589 -7.42 -43.39 -4.55
N ASP A 590 -8.43 -43.92 -3.88
CA ASP A 590 -9.80 -43.74 -4.31
C ASP A 590 -10.32 -42.29 -4.14
N TYR A 591 -11.51 -42.00 -4.72
CA TYR A 591 -12.03 -40.63 -4.74
C TYR A 591 -12.40 -40.12 -3.34
N GLU A 592 -12.99 -40.96 -2.47
CA GLU A 592 -13.45 -40.54 -1.14
C GLU A 592 -12.25 -40.31 -0.21
N GLU A 593 -11.24 -41.18 -0.26
CA GLU A 593 -10.00 -41.02 0.49
C GLU A 593 -9.24 -39.77 0.06
N ARG A 594 -9.16 -39.50 -1.25
CA ARG A 594 -8.54 -38.25 -1.72
C ARG A 594 -9.27 -37.02 -1.25
N MET A 595 -10.61 -37.03 -1.26
CA MET A 595 -11.38 -35.86 -0.80
C MET A 595 -11.19 -35.60 0.69
N ALA A 596 -11.11 -36.65 1.51
CA ALA A 596 -10.82 -36.52 2.94
C ALA A 596 -9.40 -35.96 3.18
N ALA A 597 -8.39 -36.46 2.47
CA ALA A 597 -7.01 -35.99 2.58
C ALA A 597 -6.86 -34.50 2.14
N LEU A 598 -7.65 -34.07 1.11
CA LEU A 598 -7.61 -32.70 0.65
C LEU A 598 -8.15 -31.67 1.65
N GLU A 599 -9.00 -32.08 2.58
CA GLU A 599 -9.51 -31.17 3.62
C GLU A 599 -8.40 -30.72 4.58
N GLU A 600 -7.39 -31.55 4.81
CA GLU A 600 -6.26 -31.27 5.70
C GLU A 600 -5.17 -30.40 5.03
N ILE A 601 -5.19 -30.28 3.69
CA ILE A 601 -4.15 -29.54 2.97
C ILE A 601 -4.41 -28.03 3.05
N THR A 602 -3.45 -27.35 3.65
CA THR A 602 -3.40 -25.88 3.77
C THR A 602 -2.26 -25.30 2.92
N TRP A 603 -2.00 -24.00 3.03
CA TRP A 603 -0.78 -23.37 2.55
C TRP A 603 0.44 -23.80 3.38
N PRO A 604 1.67 -23.64 2.89
CA PRO A 604 2.89 -23.95 3.63
C PRO A 604 2.97 -23.19 4.96
N GLN A 605 3.23 -23.91 6.05
CA GLN A 605 3.29 -23.37 7.40
C GLN A 605 4.62 -23.74 8.10
N PRO A 606 5.75 -23.19 7.64
CA PRO A 606 7.04 -23.49 8.24
C PRO A 606 7.05 -23.12 9.72
N LEU A 607 7.78 -23.90 10.52
CA LEU A 607 7.91 -23.76 11.97
C LEU A 607 6.59 -23.80 12.76
N ALA A 608 5.44 -24.17 12.16
CA ALA A 608 4.15 -24.22 12.87
C ALA A 608 4.20 -25.13 14.10
N GLU A 609 4.88 -26.28 14.00
CA GLU A 609 5.04 -27.24 15.11
C GLU A 609 5.88 -26.68 16.26
N LEU A 610 6.79 -25.76 15.99
CA LEU A 610 7.60 -25.07 17.01
C LEU A 610 6.86 -23.86 17.57
N LEU A 611 6.33 -23.01 16.69
CA LEU A 611 5.80 -21.70 17.07
C LEU A 611 4.42 -21.80 17.75
N THR A 612 3.57 -22.75 17.35
CA THR A 612 2.23 -22.87 17.93
C THR A 612 2.26 -23.26 19.41
N PRO A 613 3.01 -24.30 19.84
CA PRO A 613 3.18 -24.59 21.25
C PRO A 613 3.90 -23.47 22.03
N ALA A 614 4.89 -22.83 21.40
CA ALA A 614 5.61 -21.71 22.01
C ALA A 614 4.66 -20.53 22.30
N LEU A 615 3.75 -20.20 21.37
CA LEU A 615 2.73 -19.17 21.61
C LEU A 615 1.81 -19.54 22.76
N GLU A 616 1.34 -20.78 22.83
CA GLU A 616 0.46 -21.22 23.92
C GLU A 616 1.16 -21.14 25.29
N MET A 617 2.43 -21.45 25.37
CA MET A 617 3.23 -21.23 26.58
C MET A 617 3.40 -19.72 26.86
N TYR A 618 3.66 -18.93 25.85
CA TYR A 618 3.82 -17.47 25.96
C TYR A 618 2.51 -16.81 26.41
N LYS A 619 1.36 -17.26 25.94
CA LYS A 619 0.03 -16.78 26.34
C LYS A 619 -0.23 -17.02 27.85
N GLN A 620 0.28 -18.08 28.44
CA GLN A 620 0.13 -18.34 29.87
C GLN A 620 0.81 -17.27 30.73
N ALA A 621 1.99 -16.80 30.31
CA ALA A 621 2.71 -15.70 30.94
C ALA A 621 2.19 -14.32 30.52
N ASN A 622 1.51 -14.23 29.35
CA ASN A 622 1.11 -12.99 28.70
C ASN A 622 -0.38 -13.02 28.30
N PRO A 623 -1.32 -12.96 29.25
CA PRO A 623 -2.76 -13.12 28.98
C PRO A 623 -3.35 -12.12 27.99
N TRP A 624 -2.69 -10.98 27.76
CA TRP A 624 -3.12 -9.93 26.85
C TRP A 624 -3.08 -10.32 25.38
N ILE A 625 -2.28 -11.34 25.01
CA ILE A 625 -2.25 -11.89 23.66
C ILE A 625 -3.15 -13.13 23.50
N ALA A 626 -3.92 -13.50 24.52
CA ALA A 626 -4.75 -14.71 24.49
C ALA A 626 -5.74 -14.76 23.31
N GLU A 627 -6.20 -13.58 22.84
CA GLU A 627 -7.13 -13.46 21.70
C GLU A 627 -6.41 -13.48 20.33
N HIS A 628 -5.07 -13.44 20.31
CA HIS A 628 -4.29 -13.45 19.07
C HIS A 628 -3.86 -14.89 18.74
N GLU A 629 -3.96 -15.20 17.46
CA GLU A 629 -3.53 -16.47 16.89
C GLU A 629 -2.33 -16.25 15.97
N LEU A 630 -1.43 -17.22 15.95
CA LEU A 630 -0.39 -17.24 14.92
C LEU A 630 -0.98 -17.63 13.58
N ALA A 631 -0.44 -17.04 12.56
CA ALA A 631 -0.74 -17.39 11.18
C ALA A 631 0.55 -17.78 10.44
N PRO A 632 1.14 -18.98 10.73
CA PRO A 632 2.32 -19.44 10.03
C PRO A 632 2.05 -19.50 8.54
N LYS A 633 2.98 -18.92 7.76
CA LYS A 633 2.90 -18.81 6.31
C LYS A 633 4.28 -18.67 5.71
N SER A 634 4.40 -18.95 4.44
CA SER A 634 5.64 -18.88 3.69
C SER A 634 5.42 -18.05 2.43
N VAL A 635 5.77 -16.79 2.47
CA VAL A 635 5.73 -15.87 1.32
C VAL A 635 7.12 -15.38 1.00
N VAL A 636 7.72 -14.61 1.92
CA VAL A 636 9.11 -14.14 1.77
C VAL A 636 10.08 -15.33 1.81
N ARG A 637 9.84 -16.29 2.69
CA ARG A 637 10.61 -17.54 2.73
C ARG A 637 10.57 -18.25 1.38
N GLU A 638 9.40 -18.49 0.81
CA GLU A 638 9.25 -19.12 -0.50
C GLU A 638 9.97 -18.34 -1.60
N MET A 639 9.88 -17.01 -1.57
CA MET A 639 10.58 -16.15 -2.53
C MET A 639 12.11 -16.32 -2.41
N VAL A 640 12.63 -16.42 -1.20
CA VAL A 640 14.07 -16.62 -0.95
C VAL A 640 14.52 -18.00 -1.38
N GLU A 641 13.81 -19.04 -0.94
CA GLU A 641 14.12 -20.43 -1.22
C GLU A 641 14.11 -20.76 -2.72
N ASN A 642 13.18 -20.12 -3.46
CA ASN A 642 13.03 -20.33 -4.90
C ASN A 642 13.60 -19.18 -5.76
N ALA A 643 14.38 -18.28 -5.17
CA ALA A 643 14.97 -17.14 -5.86
C ALA A 643 13.98 -16.31 -6.69
N MET A 644 12.74 -16.12 -6.20
CA MET A 644 11.65 -15.44 -6.90
C MET A 644 11.76 -13.94 -6.83
N THR A 645 11.47 -13.27 -7.93
CA THR A 645 11.14 -11.85 -7.96
C THR A 645 9.67 -11.64 -7.62
N PHE A 646 9.27 -10.36 -7.43
CA PHE A 646 7.85 -10.01 -7.29
C PHE A 646 7.00 -10.50 -8.47
N SER A 647 7.51 -10.33 -9.69
CA SER A 647 6.82 -10.75 -10.92
C SER A 647 6.66 -12.27 -11.00
N ASP A 648 7.65 -13.03 -10.54
CA ASP A 648 7.60 -14.49 -10.52
C ASP A 648 6.52 -14.98 -9.55
N LEU A 649 6.46 -14.41 -8.34
CA LEU A 649 5.43 -14.74 -7.35
C LEU A 649 4.02 -14.43 -7.88
N ILE A 650 3.84 -13.25 -8.51
CA ILE A 650 2.56 -12.86 -9.10
C ILE A 650 2.15 -13.79 -10.23
N SER A 651 3.09 -14.17 -11.10
CA SER A 651 2.84 -15.05 -12.24
C SER A 651 2.54 -16.47 -11.80
N ARG A 652 3.33 -17.01 -10.88
CA ARG A 652 3.15 -18.37 -10.35
C ARG A 652 1.76 -18.61 -9.79
N TYR A 653 1.25 -17.66 -9.02
CA TYR A 653 -0.04 -17.77 -8.32
C TYR A 653 -1.19 -17.04 -9.01
N GLU A 654 -1.00 -16.57 -10.24
CA GLU A 654 -1.99 -15.81 -11.03
C GLU A 654 -2.58 -14.61 -10.25
N LEU A 655 -1.77 -13.93 -9.46
CA LEU A 655 -2.19 -12.85 -8.54
C LEU A 655 -2.28 -11.47 -9.18
N GLY A 656 -2.28 -11.36 -10.49
CA GLY A 656 -2.31 -10.07 -11.19
C GLY A 656 -3.42 -9.11 -10.75
N ARG A 657 -4.52 -9.60 -10.16
CA ARG A 657 -5.59 -8.77 -9.62
C ARG A 657 -5.33 -8.29 -8.18
N SER A 658 -4.38 -8.89 -7.50
CA SER A 658 -4.07 -8.67 -6.08
C SER A 658 -2.62 -8.22 -5.84
N GLU A 659 -1.92 -7.79 -6.88
CA GLU A 659 -0.52 -7.34 -6.84
C GLU A 659 -0.26 -6.33 -5.71
N GLY A 660 -1.18 -5.36 -5.53
CA GLY A 660 -1.06 -4.38 -4.46
C GLY A 660 -1.24 -4.94 -3.05
N VAL A 661 -1.93 -6.09 -2.89
CA VAL A 661 -2.03 -6.77 -1.59
C VAL A 661 -0.72 -7.48 -1.27
N VAL A 662 -0.14 -8.13 -2.27
CA VAL A 662 1.17 -8.80 -2.14
C VAL A 662 2.27 -7.77 -1.85
N LEU A 663 2.32 -6.66 -2.59
CA LEU A 663 3.29 -5.60 -2.35
C LEU A 663 3.18 -5.02 -0.94
N ARG A 664 1.96 -4.80 -0.45
CA ARG A 664 1.74 -4.33 0.93
C ARG A 664 2.30 -5.34 1.93
N TYR A 665 1.98 -6.62 1.76
CA TYR A 665 2.49 -7.67 2.63
C TYR A 665 4.03 -7.71 2.66
N LEU A 666 4.68 -7.65 1.50
CA LEU A 666 6.15 -7.61 1.42
C LEU A 666 6.73 -6.35 2.10
N THR A 667 6.04 -5.22 1.99
CA THR A 667 6.42 -3.99 2.69
C THR A 667 6.31 -4.16 4.21
N ASP A 668 5.23 -4.78 4.69
CA ASP A 668 5.02 -5.04 6.11
C ASP A 668 6.02 -6.07 6.65
N ALA A 669 6.35 -7.10 5.86
CA ALA A 669 7.40 -8.06 6.18
C ALA A 669 8.79 -7.41 6.26
N TYR A 670 9.14 -6.55 5.29
CA TYR A 670 10.39 -5.79 5.32
C TYR A 670 10.53 -4.95 6.58
N ARG A 671 9.46 -4.22 6.96
CA ARG A 671 9.46 -3.41 8.18
C ARG A 671 9.62 -4.25 9.42
N ALA A 672 8.83 -5.32 9.53
CA ALA A 672 8.87 -6.20 10.69
C ALA A 672 10.24 -6.85 10.86
N LEU A 673 10.83 -7.37 9.78
CA LEU A 673 12.19 -7.92 9.80
C LEU A 673 13.23 -6.88 10.24
N ARG A 674 13.14 -5.66 9.71
CA ARG A 674 14.05 -4.58 10.07
C ARG A 674 13.94 -4.15 11.53
N GLN A 675 12.74 -4.22 12.11
CA GLN A 675 12.43 -3.67 13.43
C GLN A 675 12.48 -4.72 14.55
N VAL A 676 12.05 -5.96 14.25
CA VAL A 676 11.86 -7.01 15.26
C VAL A 676 13.10 -7.88 15.45
N VAL A 677 13.93 -8.05 14.40
CA VAL A 677 15.11 -8.92 14.50
C VAL A 677 16.17 -8.31 15.40
N PRO A 678 16.48 -8.94 16.57
CA PRO A 678 17.50 -8.44 17.50
C PRO A 678 18.89 -8.63 16.93
N ASP A 679 19.87 -7.86 17.43
CA ASP A 679 21.25 -7.86 16.93
C ASP A 679 21.91 -9.25 17.01
N GLU A 680 21.55 -10.06 17.99
CA GLU A 680 22.08 -11.43 18.20
C GLU A 680 21.69 -12.37 17.05
N HIS A 681 20.54 -12.16 16.41
CA HIS A 681 20.03 -12.92 15.27
C HIS A 681 20.27 -12.24 13.93
N ARG A 682 20.83 -11.02 13.93
CA ARG A 682 21.12 -10.24 12.72
C ARG A 682 22.45 -10.63 12.09
N THR A 683 22.52 -11.87 11.62
CA THR A 683 23.69 -12.34 10.89
C THR A 683 23.89 -11.55 9.58
N PRO A 684 25.08 -11.61 8.95
CA PRO A 684 25.29 -10.98 7.64
C PRO A 684 24.25 -11.42 6.60
N GLU A 685 23.85 -12.68 6.60
CA GLU A 685 22.86 -13.24 5.67
C GLU A 685 21.46 -12.70 5.92
N VAL A 686 21.06 -12.57 7.20
CA VAL A 686 19.78 -11.94 7.59
C VAL A 686 19.77 -10.47 7.18
N THR A 687 20.85 -9.74 7.40
CA THR A 687 21.01 -8.34 7.00
C THR A 687 20.87 -8.20 5.49
N GLU A 688 21.57 -9.05 4.72
CA GLU A 688 21.53 -9.07 3.27
C GLU A 688 20.12 -9.38 2.74
N LEU A 689 19.39 -10.30 3.39
CA LEU A 689 18.00 -10.61 3.06
C LEU A 689 17.09 -9.40 3.30
N ILE A 690 17.24 -8.73 4.42
CA ILE A 690 16.45 -7.50 4.73
C ILE A 690 16.71 -6.43 3.68
N ASP A 691 17.96 -6.19 3.31
CA ASP A 691 18.35 -5.22 2.29
C ASP A 691 17.79 -5.59 0.92
N TRP A 692 17.87 -6.88 0.55
CA TRP A 692 17.26 -7.39 -0.67
C TRP A 692 15.74 -7.15 -0.71
N LEU A 693 15.02 -7.50 0.36
CA LEU A 693 13.57 -7.31 0.41
C LEU A 693 13.22 -5.83 0.34
N GLY A 694 13.98 -4.97 1.02
CA GLY A 694 13.83 -3.52 0.93
C GLY A 694 14.08 -2.98 -0.48
N ALA A 695 15.08 -3.48 -1.18
CA ALA A 695 15.37 -3.13 -2.57
C ALA A 695 14.25 -3.61 -3.51
N LEU A 696 13.75 -4.82 -3.32
CA LEU A 696 12.65 -5.38 -4.10
C LEU A 696 11.36 -4.55 -3.94
N VAL A 697 11.00 -4.19 -2.71
CA VAL A 697 9.83 -3.34 -2.43
C VAL A 697 9.98 -1.97 -3.09
N ARG A 698 11.15 -1.35 -2.98
CA ARG A 698 11.46 -0.05 -3.64
C ARG A 698 11.44 -0.14 -5.17
N ALA A 699 11.92 -1.23 -5.74
CA ALA A 699 11.89 -1.42 -7.20
C ALA A 699 10.47 -1.52 -7.77
N VAL A 700 9.53 -2.06 -6.98
CA VAL A 700 8.10 -2.13 -7.39
C VAL A 700 7.38 -0.80 -7.16
N ASP A 701 7.78 -0.01 -6.17
CA ASP A 701 7.14 1.28 -5.79
C ASP A 701 8.18 2.38 -5.44
N SER A 702 9.04 2.73 -6.38
CA SER A 702 10.02 3.83 -6.25
C SER A 702 9.39 5.22 -6.39
N SER A 703 8.16 5.26 -6.74
CA SER A 703 7.44 6.40 -7.30
C SER A 703 7.37 7.66 -6.43
N LEU A 704 7.42 7.55 -5.09
CA LEU A 704 7.40 8.69 -4.17
C LEU A 704 8.78 9.36 -4.06
N LEU A 705 9.84 8.57 -4.07
CA LEU A 705 11.22 9.06 -3.98
C LEU A 705 11.62 9.78 -5.27
N ASP A 706 11.28 9.18 -6.42
CA ASP A 706 11.55 9.76 -7.74
C ASP A 706 10.84 11.13 -7.92
N GLU A 707 9.61 11.24 -7.42
CA GLU A 707 8.84 12.49 -7.50
C GLU A 707 9.41 13.58 -6.56
N TRP A 708 9.91 13.18 -5.38
CA TRP A 708 10.59 14.07 -4.46
C TRP A 708 11.92 14.59 -5.03
N GLU A 709 12.76 13.73 -5.57
CA GLU A 709 14.03 14.12 -6.20
C GLU A 709 13.81 15.07 -7.39
N ALA A 710 12.76 14.81 -8.19
CA ALA A 710 12.36 15.66 -9.29
C ALA A 710 11.94 17.07 -8.82
N LEU A 711 11.19 17.17 -7.72
CA LEU A 711 10.79 18.47 -7.13
C LEU A 711 11.98 19.24 -6.54
N GLY A 712 12.92 18.56 -5.87
CA GLY A 712 14.16 19.17 -5.38
C GLY A 712 15.02 19.73 -6.50
N GLN A 713 15.14 19.02 -7.62
CA GLN A 713 15.86 19.49 -8.82
C GLN A 713 15.16 20.67 -9.49
N ALA A 714 13.83 20.74 -9.44
CA ALA A 714 13.06 21.87 -9.99
C ALA A 714 13.34 23.17 -9.24
N GLN A 715 13.38 23.11 -7.92
CA GLN A 715 13.64 24.27 -7.06
C GLN A 715 15.09 24.76 -7.20
N ALA A 716 16.04 23.88 -7.52
CA ALA A 716 17.44 24.22 -7.77
C ALA A 716 17.66 24.93 -9.14
N GLY A 717 16.62 25.39 -9.84
CA GLY A 717 16.68 26.21 -11.06
C GLY A 717 16.57 25.46 -12.39
N ARG A 718 16.13 24.19 -12.39
CA ARG A 718 15.91 23.36 -13.59
C ARG A 718 14.42 23.14 -13.92
N ALA A 719 13.62 24.17 -13.74
CA ALA A 719 12.14 24.10 -13.88
C ALA A 719 11.63 23.63 -15.26
N GLY A 720 12.40 23.75 -16.33
CA GLY A 720 11.98 23.35 -17.68
C GLY A 720 12.04 21.85 -17.98
N GLU A 721 12.99 21.14 -17.37
CA GLU A 721 13.15 19.68 -17.54
C GLU A 721 12.18 18.86 -16.65
N VAL A 722 11.72 19.46 -15.58
CA VAL A 722 10.88 18.78 -14.59
C VAL A 722 9.39 18.78 -14.97
N ALA A 723 8.93 19.76 -15.75
CA ALA A 723 7.57 19.72 -16.28
C ALA A 723 7.34 18.45 -17.13
N GLY A 724 8.31 18.05 -17.96
CA GLY A 724 8.27 16.79 -18.70
C GLY A 724 8.35 15.54 -17.81
N LEU A 725 9.08 15.58 -16.69
CA LEU A 725 9.23 14.48 -15.75
C LEU A 725 7.96 14.25 -14.89
N LEU A 726 7.26 15.33 -14.53
CA LEU A 726 5.99 15.28 -13.81
C LEU A 726 4.81 14.88 -14.71
N GLU A 727 4.94 15.08 -16.03
CA GLU A 727 3.97 14.65 -17.05
C GLU A 727 4.13 13.17 -17.48
N GLY A 728 5.09 12.44 -16.93
CA GLY A 728 5.23 11.00 -17.16
C GLY A 728 6.00 10.62 -18.42
N ASP A 729 6.76 11.56 -18.98
CA ASP A 729 7.57 11.34 -20.19
C ASP A 729 9.01 10.92 -19.80
N ARG A 730 9.15 9.72 -19.19
CA ARG A 730 10.41 8.98 -19.22
C ARG A 730 10.25 7.78 -20.14
N PRO A 731 11.20 7.56 -21.07
CA PRO A 731 11.20 6.33 -21.87
C PRO A 731 11.26 5.14 -20.92
N GLY A 732 10.45 4.13 -21.24
CA GLY A 732 10.24 2.96 -20.41
C GLY A 732 11.56 2.39 -19.88
N ALA A 733 11.71 2.47 -18.57
CA ALA A 733 12.71 1.68 -17.90
C ALA A 733 12.33 0.21 -18.07
N ASP A 734 13.22 -0.51 -18.69
CA ASP A 734 13.16 -1.97 -18.79
C ASP A 734 13.05 -2.59 -17.39
N ASP A 735 12.45 -3.76 -17.22
CA ASP A 735 12.48 -4.50 -15.95
C ASP A 735 13.91 -4.71 -15.44
N SER A 736 14.92 -4.69 -16.34
CA SER A 736 16.33 -4.62 -16.04
C SER A 736 16.73 -3.37 -15.23
N ALA A 737 16.11 -2.21 -15.45
CA ALA A 737 16.40 -0.99 -14.68
C ALA A 737 15.83 -1.03 -13.25
N GLY A 738 14.79 -1.82 -12.99
CA GLY A 738 14.28 -2.12 -11.65
C GLY A 738 15.26 -2.99 -10.86
N VAL A 739 15.89 -3.95 -11.55
CA VAL A 739 16.94 -4.80 -10.97
C VAL A 739 18.21 -3.97 -10.71
N GLU A 740 18.61 -3.08 -11.62
CA GLU A 740 19.77 -2.17 -11.44
C GLU A 740 19.65 -1.28 -10.20
N ARG A 741 18.45 -0.79 -9.87
CA ARG A 741 18.21 0.03 -8.66
C ARG A 741 18.20 -0.80 -7.37
N ALA A 742 17.93 -2.09 -7.46
CA ALA A 742 17.97 -3.00 -6.32
C ALA A 742 19.39 -3.19 -5.73
N PHE A 743 20.44 -2.89 -6.52
CA PHE A 743 21.83 -3.11 -6.14
C PHE A 743 22.52 -1.94 -5.39
N GLY A 744 21.83 -0.84 -5.15
CA GLY A 744 22.26 0.26 -4.28
C GLY A 744 23.39 1.13 -4.86
N ALA A 745 23.29 2.45 -4.68
CA ALA A 745 24.37 3.38 -5.02
C ALA A 745 25.43 3.41 -3.91
N GLY A 746 26.71 3.40 -4.26
CA GLY A 746 27.79 3.70 -3.33
C GLY A 746 27.80 5.19 -2.93
N GLU A 747 28.51 5.53 -1.85
CA GLU A 747 28.68 6.92 -1.38
C GLU A 747 29.33 7.84 -2.43
N ASP A 748 29.98 7.25 -3.48
CA ASP A 748 30.61 7.92 -4.61
C ASP A 748 29.73 7.98 -5.86
N GLY A 749 28.45 7.55 -5.77
CA GLY A 749 27.50 7.51 -6.89
C GLY A 749 27.75 6.40 -7.91
N SER A 750 28.74 5.51 -7.71
CA SER A 750 28.97 4.33 -8.53
C SER A 750 28.15 3.14 -8.02
N VAL A 751 27.39 2.52 -8.92
CA VAL A 751 26.56 1.34 -8.58
C VAL A 751 27.31 0.10 -9.06
N ALA A 752 27.90 -0.67 -8.12
CA ALA A 752 28.42 -2.00 -8.41
C ALA A 752 27.26 -3.00 -8.36
N PHE A 753 26.93 -3.64 -9.49
CA PHE A 753 25.83 -4.61 -9.62
C PHE A 753 26.02 -5.81 -8.69
N THR A 754 27.25 -6.18 -8.40
CA THR A 754 27.62 -7.31 -7.54
C THR A 754 27.69 -6.97 -6.06
N ARG A 755 27.48 -5.72 -5.65
CA ARG A 755 27.64 -5.26 -4.26
C ARG A 755 26.62 -5.90 -3.32
N ASN A 756 25.36 -6.02 -3.73
CA ASN A 756 24.35 -6.78 -2.98
C ASN A 756 24.46 -8.26 -3.37
N ARG A 757 25.24 -9.00 -2.59
CA ARG A 757 25.54 -10.44 -2.84
C ARG A 757 24.27 -11.28 -2.96
N HIS A 758 23.24 -11.03 -2.13
CA HIS A 758 22.01 -11.81 -2.18
C HIS A 758 21.23 -11.55 -3.48
N ALA A 759 20.99 -10.30 -3.83
CA ALA A 759 20.32 -9.95 -5.07
C ALA A 759 21.11 -10.44 -6.29
N PHE A 760 22.43 -10.41 -6.21
CA PHE A 760 23.30 -10.94 -7.26
C PHE A 760 23.20 -12.46 -7.39
N ARG A 761 23.17 -13.22 -6.27
CA ARG A 761 22.90 -14.68 -6.29
C ARG A 761 21.57 -14.98 -6.97
N VAL A 762 20.52 -14.25 -6.64
CA VAL A 762 19.20 -14.39 -7.27
C VAL A 762 19.28 -14.13 -8.78
N ALA A 763 19.99 -13.06 -9.19
CA ALA A 763 20.16 -12.74 -10.60
C ALA A 763 20.93 -13.83 -11.37
N VAL A 764 22.00 -14.38 -10.77
CA VAL A 764 22.78 -15.48 -11.36
C VAL A 764 21.92 -16.74 -11.51
N ARG A 765 21.21 -17.16 -10.45
CA ARG A 765 20.34 -18.34 -10.49
C ARG A 765 19.21 -18.19 -11.51
N ARG A 766 18.62 -16.99 -11.61
CA ARG A 766 17.59 -16.70 -12.61
C ARG A 766 18.10 -16.87 -14.04
N GLU A 767 19.31 -16.37 -14.34
CA GLU A 767 19.91 -16.51 -15.67
C GLU A 767 20.30 -17.95 -15.96
N MET A 768 20.74 -18.71 -14.95
CA MET A 768 20.97 -20.16 -15.10
C MET A 768 19.65 -20.89 -15.38
N PHE A 769 18.61 -20.62 -14.60
CA PHE A 769 17.31 -21.30 -14.75
C PHE A 769 16.59 -20.91 -16.05
N ARG A 770 16.80 -19.71 -16.57
CA ARG A 770 16.30 -19.32 -17.89
C ARG A 770 16.75 -20.29 -18.99
N ARG A 771 17.97 -20.82 -18.88
CA ARG A 771 18.45 -21.84 -19.80
C ARG A 771 17.67 -23.14 -19.66
N VAL A 772 17.38 -23.55 -18.42
CA VAL A 772 16.54 -24.74 -18.15
C VAL A 772 15.14 -24.58 -18.77
N GLU A 773 14.51 -23.40 -18.66
CA GLU A 773 13.23 -23.13 -19.27
C GLU A 773 13.26 -23.21 -20.81
N LEU A 774 14.34 -22.76 -21.42
CA LEU A 774 14.53 -22.85 -22.88
C LEU A 774 14.83 -24.30 -23.30
N MET A 775 15.64 -25.03 -22.52
CA MET A 775 15.89 -26.46 -22.73
C MET A 775 14.58 -27.26 -22.68
N ALA A 776 13.75 -27.03 -21.67
CA ALA A 776 12.47 -27.71 -21.52
C ALA A 776 11.48 -27.44 -22.67
N ARG A 777 11.68 -26.36 -23.41
CA ARG A 777 10.88 -25.97 -24.60
C ARG A 777 11.54 -26.39 -25.91
N ASP A 778 12.70 -27.01 -25.84
CA ASP A 778 13.52 -27.38 -27.00
C ASP A 778 13.85 -26.16 -27.92
N ASP A 779 14.02 -24.96 -27.29
CA ASP A 779 14.30 -23.73 -28.03
C ASP A 779 15.81 -23.52 -28.22
N VAL A 780 16.39 -24.35 -29.07
CA VAL A 780 17.82 -24.37 -29.39
C VAL A 780 18.30 -23.05 -29.98
N GLU A 781 17.45 -22.39 -30.79
CA GLU A 781 17.76 -21.07 -31.40
C GLU A 781 17.93 -19.97 -30.34
N ALA A 782 17.03 -19.94 -29.34
CA ALA A 782 17.12 -18.98 -28.25
C ALA A 782 18.33 -19.26 -27.34
N LEU A 783 18.62 -20.51 -27.03
CA LEU A 783 19.79 -20.95 -26.28
C LEU A 783 21.09 -20.58 -27.00
N GLY A 784 21.20 -20.87 -28.31
CA GLY A 784 22.35 -20.51 -29.12
C GLY A 784 22.58 -19.00 -29.17
N ARG A 785 21.56 -18.21 -29.28
CA ARG A 785 21.65 -16.72 -29.20
C ARG A 785 22.12 -16.24 -27.83
N LEU A 786 21.61 -16.88 -26.76
CA LEU A 786 21.91 -16.49 -25.38
C LEU A 786 23.39 -16.74 -25.04
N ASP A 787 23.93 -17.86 -25.47
CA ASP A 787 25.26 -18.32 -25.07
C ASP A 787 26.32 -18.26 -26.19
N ALA A 788 26.03 -17.59 -27.30
CA ALA A 788 26.97 -17.42 -28.42
C ALA A 788 28.34 -16.85 -27.99
N SER A 789 28.35 -15.93 -27.04
CA SER A 789 29.56 -15.32 -26.49
C SER A 789 30.45 -16.31 -25.72
N SER A 790 29.86 -17.39 -25.20
CA SER A 790 30.53 -18.44 -24.46
C SER A 790 30.96 -19.63 -25.38
N GLY A 791 30.72 -19.49 -26.67
CA GLY A 791 31.02 -20.56 -27.65
C GLY A 791 29.99 -21.69 -27.67
N TRP A 792 28.78 -21.43 -27.12
CA TRP A 792 27.64 -22.33 -27.18
C TRP A 792 26.63 -21.80 -28.21
N GLY A 793 26.92 -22.13 -29.51
CA GLY A 793 25.95 -21.88 -30.60
C GLY A 793 24.89 -22.95 -30.70
N GLU A 794 23.97 -22.78 -31.66
CA GLU A 794 22.83 -23.68 -31.90
C GLU A 794 23.24 -25.12 -32.05
N ASP A 795 24.28 -25.42 -32.88
CA ASP A 795 24.73 -26.80 -33.13
C ASP A 795 25.20 -27.50 -31.85
N ARG A 796 25.85 -26.77 -30.94
CA ARG A 796 26.37 -27.34 -29.69
C ARG A 796 25.27 -27.57 -28.66
N TRP A 797 24.28 -26.67 -28.63
CA TRP A 797 23.07 -26.84 -27.81
C TRP A 797 22.22 -27.99 -28.31
N ASP A 798 22.02 -28.12 -29.63
CA ASP A 798 21.29 -29.23 -30.26
C ASP A 798 21.93 -30.58 -29.91
N GLU A 799 23.28 -30.69 -30.00
CA GLU A 799 24.00 -31.89 -29.60
C GLU A 799 23.87 -32.20 -28.08
N ALA A 800 23.89 -31.18 -27.23
CA ALA A 800 23.73 -31.39 -25.79
C ALA A 800 22.32 -31.81 -25.42
N LEU A 801 21.29 -31.13 -25.99
CA LEU A 801 19.89 -31.48 -25.79
C LEU A 801 19.54 -32.84 -26.38
N GLY A 802 20.07 -33.17 -27.57
CA GLY A 802 19.86 -34.50 -28.16
C GLY A 802 20.33 -35.63 -27.22
N ARG A 803 21.47 -35.46 -26.55
CA ARG A 803 21.95 -36.43 -25.55
C ARG A 803 21.06 -36.50 -24.31
N TYR A 804 20.47 -35.39 -23.87
CA TYR A 804 19.52 -35.39 -22.77
C TYR A 804 18.26 -36.12 -23.15
N TRP A 805 17.67 -35.80 -24.32
CA TRP A 805 16.44 -36.43 -24.83
C TRP A 805 16.60 -37.91 -25.21
N ASP A 806 17.82 -38.39 -25.36
CA ASP A 806 18.09 -39.84 -25.50
C ASP A 806 17.91 -40.58 -24.16
N GLU A 807 18.03 -39.91 -23.03
CA GLU A 807 17.96 -40.46 -21.68
C GLU A 807 16.62 -40.16 -20.98
N TYR A 808 16.07 -38.95 -21.15
CA TYR A 808 14.91 -38.46 -20.43
C TYR A 808 13.87 -37.82 -21.35
N ASP A 809 12.59 -37.93 -20.99
CA ASP A 809 11.46 -37.44 -21.80
C ASP A 809 11.02 -36.02 -21.48
N TRP A 810 11.43 -35.42 -20.33
CA TRP A 810 11.11 -34.04 -19.94
C TRP A 810 12.17 -33.44 -18.99
N ILE A 811 12.13 -32.12 -18.84
CA ILE A 811 12.92 -31.35 -17.89
C ILE A 811 11.97 -30.62 -16.93
N GLY A 812 12.21 -30.73 -15.61
CA GLY A 812 11.45 -30.03 -14.60
C GLY A 812 11.66 -28.52 -14.67
N THR A 813 10.54 -27.77 -14.63
CA THR A 813 10.56 -26.31 -14.60
C THR A 813 9.69 -25.72 -13.50
N ASP A 814 9.19 -26.57 -12.63
CA ASP A 814 8.36 -26.21 -11.48
C ASP A 814 9.21 -25.69 -10.31
N THR A 815 8.63 -25.68 -9.12
CA THR A 815 9.28 -25.14 -7.91
C THR A 815 10.40 -26.03 -7.42
N SER A 816 10.27 -27.35 -7.55
CA SER A 816 11.30 -28.28 -7.10
C SER A 816 12.57 -28.08 -7.92
N ALA A 817 12.43 -27.92 -9.25
CA ALA A 817 13.55 -27.67 -10.16
C ALA A 817 14.29 -26.33 -9.89
N ARG A 818 13.65 -25.40 -9.19
CA ARG A 818 14.24 -24.10 -8.80
C ARG A 818 14.83 -24.07 -7.39
N ALA A 819 14.81 -25.18 -6.69
CA ALA A 819 15.35 -25.26 -5.33
C ALA A 819 16.80 -24.82 -5.27
N ILE A 820 17.18 -24.10 -4.21
CA ILE A 820 18.57 -23.61 -4.01
C ILE A 820 19.56 -24.77 -4.00
N SER A 821 19.17 -25.94 -3.51
CA SER A 821 19.96 -27.16 -3.52
C SER A 821 20.34 -27.63 -4.93
N LEU A 822 19.51 -27.34 -5.94
CA LEU A 822 19.77 -27.64 -7.33
C LEU A 822 20.54 -26.53 -8.08
N ALA A 823 20.73 -25.37 -7.42
CA ALA A 823 21.41 -24.21 -8.00
C ALA A 823 22.56 -23.71 -7.09
N PRO A 824 23.56 -24.56 -6.73
CA PRO A 824 24.67 -24.15 -5.89
C PRO A 824 25.54 -23.11 -6.59
N LEU A 825 26.06 -22.15 -5.81
CA LEU A 825 26.99 -21.12 -6.24
C LEU A 825 28.25 -21.22 -5.40
N ASP A 826 29.40 -21.35 -6.05
CA ASP A 826 30.73 -21.23 -5.41
C ASP A 826 31.24 -19.80 -5.66
N GLU A 827 31.25 -18.98 -4.61
CA GLU A 827 31.61 -17.56 -4.69
C GLU A 827 33.11 -17.28 -4.63
N ALA A 828 33.89 -18.30 -4.31
CA ALA A 828 35.35 -18.20 -4.23
C ALA A 828 35.99 -19.51 -4.69
N PRO A 829 35.73 -19.95 -5.96
CA PRO A 829 36.24 -21.22 -6.46
C PRO A 829 37.75 -21.24 -6.43
N ASP A 830 38.32 -22.31 -5.91
CA ASP A 830 39.75 -22.55 -5.95
C ASP A 830 40.20 -23.05 -7.34
N GLU A 831 41.52 -23.14 -7.55
CA GLU A 831 42.10 -23.60 -8.82
C GLU A 831 41.61 -25.01 -9.21
N THR A 832 41.35 -25.86 -8.22
CA THR A 832 40.89 -27.24 -8.43
C THR A 832 39.45 -27.24 -8.91
N ALA A 833 38.58 -26.41 -8.30
CA ALA A 833 37.19 -26.27 -8.70
C ALA A 833 37.07 -25.69 -10.12
N LEU A 834 37.84 -24.65 -10.44
CA LEU A 834 37.90 -24.07 -11.78
C LEU A 834 38.38 -25.09 -12.84
N ALA A 835 39.36 -25.89 -12.52
CA ALA A 835 39.86 -26.93 -13.41
C ALA A 835 38.80 -28.03 -13.63
N ALA A 836 38.14 -28.50 -12.56
CA ALA A 836 37.06 -29.46 -12.61
C ALA A 836 35.84 -28.96 -13.41
N ALA A 837 35.56 -27.66 -13.35
CA ALA A 837 34.53 -27.04 -14.15
C ALA A 837 34.86 -26.83 -15.63
N GLY A 838 36.08 -27.21 -16.07
CA GLY A 838 36.51 -27.10 -17.46
C GLY A 838 37.09 -25.75 -17.86
N VAL A 839 37.45 -24.89 -16.89
CA VAL A 839 38.13 -23.61 -17.18
C VAL A 839 39.53 -23.89 -17.64
N SER A 840 39.90 -23.41 -18.83
CA SER A 840 41.22 -23.67 -19.42
C SER A 840 42.37 -23.09 -18.57
N GLU A 841 43.51 -23.73 -18.55
CA GLU A 841 44.70 -23.30 -17.81
C GLU A 841 45.07 -21.84 -18.12
N ARG A 842 45.03 -21.47 -19.38
CA ARG A 842 45.29 -20.08 -19.82
C ARG A 842 44.31 -19.06 -19.23
N LEU A 843 43.04 -19.43 -19.08
CA LEU A 843 42.04 -18.55 -18.50
C LEU A 843 42.22 -18.46 -16.98
N ARG A 844 42.55 -19.55 -16.30
CA ARG A 844 42.85 -19.59 -14.87
C ARG A 844 44.06 -18.71 -14.53
N GLU A 845 45.16 -18.82 -15.28
CA GLU A 845 46.32 -17.95 -15.14
C GLU A 845 45.98 -16.47 -15.38
N ALA A 846 45.11 -16.17 -16.34
CA ALA A 846 44.68 -14.80 -16.63
C ALA A 846 43.80 -14.23 -15.49
N LEU A 847 42.91 -15.02 -14.90
CA LEU A 847 42.11 -14.65 -13.76
C LEU A 847 42.99 -14.36 -12.53
N GLU A 848 43.92 -15.26 -12.23
CA GLU A 848 44.87 -15.09 -11.12
C GLU A 848 45.76 -13.83 -11.29
N THR A 849 46.29 -13.62 -12.48
CA THR A 849 47.14 -12.47 -12.79
C THR A 849 46.41 -11.15 -12.75
N SER A 850 45.10 -11.17 -13.13
CA SER A 850 44.25 -9.94 -13.15
C SER A 850 43.62 -9.62 -11.80
N GLY A 851 43.64 -10.56 -10.85
CA GLY A 851 42.94 -10.44 -9.56
C GLY A 851 41.42 -10.35 -9.71
N ARG A 852 40.83 -10.81 -10.83
CA ARG A 852 39.40 -10.82 -11.06
C ARG A 852 38.69 -11.82 -10.16
N GLN A 853 37.64 -11.37 -9.50
CA GLN A 853 36.76 -12.26 -8.74
C GLN A 853 35.74 -12.89 -9.68
N VAL A 854 35.62 -14.20 -9.60
CA VAL A 854 34.68 -15.00 -10.39
C VAL A 854 33.91 -15.95 -9.48
N TRP A 855 32.68 -16.30 -9.88
CA TRP A 855 31.90 -17.34 -9.26
C TRP A 855 31.74 -18.51 -10.21
N LEU A 856 31.57 -19.72 -9.66
CA LEU A 856 31.04 -20.85 -10.40
C LEU A 856 29.57 -21.05 -10.04
N ALA A 857 28.72 -21.04 -11.06
CA ALA A 857 27.30 -21.32 -10.95
C ALA A 857 27.02 -22.70 -11.54
N THR A 858 26.31 -23.52 -10.79
CA THR A 858 25.82 -24.82 -11.24
C THR A 858 24.34 -24.87 -11.16
N GLN A 859 23.66 -25.39 -12.17
CA GLN A 859 22.24 -25.69 -12.17
C GLN A 859 22.07 -27.16 -12.50
N VAL A 860 21.62 -27.94 -11.55
CA VAL A 860 21.23 -29.33 -11.70
C VAL A 860 19.84 -29.39 -12.31
N LEU A 861 19.61 -30.28 -13.25
CA LEU A 861 18.34 -30.50 -13.89
C LEU A 861 17.47 -31.42 -13.03
N GLU A 862 16.20 -31.10 -12.96
CA GLU A 862 15.17 -32.00 -12.44
C GLU A 862 14.72 -32.89 -13.58
N ASP A 863 15.00 -34.17 -13.47
CA ASP A 863 14.71 -35.21 -14.45
C ASP A 863 13.50 -36.08 -14.00
N PRO A 864 12.89 -36.88 -14.89
CA PRO A 864 11.74 -37.73 -14.56
C PRO A 864 11.99 -38.78 -13.47
N ASP A 865 13.23 -39.27 -13.39
CA ASP A 865 13.60 -40.36 -12.49
C ASP A 865 14.14 -39.84 -11.13
N GLY A 866 14.41 -38.53 -11.05
CA GLY A 866 14.92 -37.87 -9.84
C GLY A 866 16.40 -38.18 -9.56
N ASP A 867 17.13 -38.58 -10.58
CA ASP A 867 18.56 -38.96 -10.48
C ASP A 867 19.45 -37.74 -10.30
N HIS A 868 19.04 -36.57 -10.80
CA HIS A 868 19.73 -35.28 -10.69
C HIS A 868 21.18 -35.32 -11.19
N ASP A 869 21.45 -36.11 -12.21
CA ASP A 869 22.79 -36.35 -12.71
C ASP A 869 23.22 -35.36 -13.82
N TRP A 870 22.27 -34.68 -14.48
CA TRP A 870 22.53 -33.64 -15.48
C TRP A 870 22.64 -32.25 -14.87
N ARG A 871 23.61 -31.49 -15.36
CA ARG A 871 23.82 -30.12 -14.88
C ARG A 871 24.36 -29.17 -15.95
N LEU A 872 24.10 -27.88 -15.76
CA LEU A 872 24.76 -26.77 -16.42
C LEU A 872 25.82 -26.21 -15.47
N THR A 873 27.01 -25.93 -15.97
CA THR A 873 28.06 -25.27 -15.19
C THR A 873 28.52 -24.02 -15.94
N ALA A 874 28.63 -22.89 -15.22
CA ALA A 874 28.99 -21.62 -15.82
C ALA A 874 29.93 -20.80 -14.93
N LEU A 875 30.72 -19.96 -15.55
CA LEU A 875 31.55 -18.94 -14.90
C LEU A 875 30.85 -17.61 -14.93
N VAL A 876 30.92 -16.89 -13.83
CA VAL A 876 30.35 -15.54 -13.67
C VAL A 876 31.47 -14.58 -13.28
N ASP A 877 31.84 -13.66 -14.15
CA ASP A 877 32.86 -12.62 -13.89
C ASP A 877 32.19 -11.39 -13.26
N LEU A 878 32.53 -11.11 -12.01
CA LEU A 878 31.92 -10.03 -11.24
C LEU A 878 32.20 -8.65 -11.85
N ALA A 879 33.40 -8.43 -12.36
CA ALA A 879 33.79 -7.18 -12.99
C ALA A 879 33.03 -6.93 -14.31
N GLU A 880 32.69 -7.99 -15.02
CA GLU A 880 31.90 -7.95 -16.23
C GLU A 880 30.43 -7.66 -15.90
N CYS A 881 29.90 -8.31 -14.87
CA CYS A 881 28.57 -8.05 -14.37
C CYS A 881 28.39 -6.61 -13.89
N ASP A 882 29.37 -6.04 -13.20
CA ASP A 882 29.35 -4.64 -12.76
C ASP A 882 29.41 -3.65 -13.94
N ARG A 883 30.18 -3.98 -14.99
CA ARG A 883 30.25 -3.17 -16.19
C ARG A 883 28.93 -3.19 -16.96
N ASP A 884 28.36 -4.38 -17.15
CA ASP A 884 27.19 -4.59 -18.01
C ASP A 884 25.85 -4.42 -17.25
N LYS A 885 25.91 -4.19 -15.93
CA LYS A 885 24.78 -4.01 -15.02
C LYS A 885 23.75 -5.15 -15.07
N ARG A 886 24.21 -6.37 -15.28
CA ARG A 886 23.41 -7.59 -15.33
C ARG A 886 24.26 -8.81 -14.97
N ALA A 887 23.62 -9.94 -14.62
CA ALA A 887 24.34 -11.19 -14.48
C ALA A 887 24.78 -11.69 -15.88
N VAL A 888 26.07 -11.74 -16.09
CA VAL A 888 26.68 -12.27 -17.31
C VAL A 888 27.16 -13.70 -17.04
N ILE A 889 26.56 -14.65 -17.74
CA ILE A 889 26.81 -16.07 -17.58
C ILE A 889 27.65 -16.58 -18.74
N HIS A 890 28.81 -17.13 -18.43
CA HIS A 890 29.67 -17.80 -19.40
C HIS A 890 29.54 -19.32 -19.23
N LEU A 891 28.69 -19.92 -20.03
CA LEU A 891 28.41 -21.35 -19.97
C LEU A 891 29.70 -22.17 -20.33
N LEU A 892 30.06 -23.05 -19.41
CA LEU A 892 31.24 -23.93 -19.56
C LEU A 892 30.85 -25.30 -20.08
N SER A 893 29.88 -25.95 -19.46
CA SER A 893 29.45 -27.29 -19.78
C SER A 893 27.97 -27.55 -19.55
N VAL A 894 27.38 -28.44 -20.33
CA VAL A 894 26.08 -29.04 -20.13
C VAL A 894 26.23 -30.54 -20.31
N GLY A 895 25.82 -31.33 -19.34
CA GLY A 895 25.93 -32.81 -19.43
C GLY A 895 25.84 -33.49 -18.07
N PRO A 896 25.95 -34.84 -18.07
CA PRO A 896 25.87 -35.62 -16.85
C PRO A 896 27.10 -35.34 -15.96
N GLN A 897 26.93 -35.60 -14.69
CA GLN A 897 27.98 -35.48 -13.70
C GLN A 897 29.02 -36.64 -13.97
N GLY A 898 30.20 -36.28 -14.47
CA GLY A 898 31.28 -37.22 -14.71
C GLY A 898 32.01 -37.64 -13.46
#